data_e730cf80bad8ef2dac9ed1fbd61ce1e9
#
_entry.id   e730cf80bad8ef2dac9ed1fbd61ce1e9
#
_cell.length_a   1.000
_cell.length_b   1.000
_cell.length_c   1.000
_cell.angle_alpha   90.00
_cell.angle_beta   90.00
_cell.angle_gamma   90.00
#
_symmetry.space_group_name_H-M   'P 1'
#
loop_
_entity.id
_entity.type
_entity.pdbx_description
1 polymer ?
#
loop_
_entity_poly.entity_id
_entity_poly.type
_entity_poly.pdbx_seq_one_letter_code
_entity_poly.pdbx_strand_id
1 'polypeptide(L)'
;MSANTPAAPGRGAWRGWFVTPPRAVFPVGWFLFCLRTWLSVVLALSTAFWLQLPSPGAAAVTVMILAQPLRGQVLSKALYRLAGTLVGAFVAICLTACFNQERGIFLGGVALWLTLCTIVGTLERDFRAYGAMLSGYTVAIVGISCIDNPGAVYDTTVARVSDILVGIAATAAVNDIFGSPTAFEKLAANLRRTADMVRRITRDAMAGHAIPNDEACAGLAGEIIALTSQISFAQTELPDARLRLAGARSAMVALLEMLTCSRAIAIALQNGGISDRILQHIRSAFGDGAPVASPAQAVRELEALARDAHADDETTTPTLEEAWLIERSMALLSDARWARDGIDAFENGRRARTQAPELKINQHQDVVAALLNGLRTLVGFSVAAALCIISDIPATYSALAQVAIILTLAATTYNVRGFGMGALLGTPLAIIVAAVLNFEVLPKGADMPFLALAIIPVIFGSCLLLLNPRTAPIGFNGGVFFFVILGVANQQNYQPLDFIDRNVMYLFAAIIIFISLVLLLPPSASRRRFRVGIAVARDLTRRFAGQGEQAGSALISRHYDRLNRILEWNRYLPATLARHRVFSRMASLDTLNLELARARRHLDRAATIPAIHETALSALQATLIHDVDQALRQMKQQARILLDRTITLPHGQMATALAAVSAMVGAIHLLEHNRSAIQLYGLLPPALPSGKKA
;
A
#
# COMPACT_ATOMS: atom_id res chain seq x y z
N MET A 1 17.78 -28.21 -37.10
CA MET A 1 17.09 -29.24 -36.31
C MET A 1 17.99 -29.65 -35.16
N SER A 2 17.79 -29.12 -34.00
CA SER A 2 18.27 -29.68 -32.73
C SER A 2 17.30 -29.17 -31.64
N ALA A 3 16.52 -30.11 -31.13
CA ALA A 3 15.51 -29.91 -30.12
C ALA A 3 16.18 -29.63 -28.77
N ASN A 4 15.92 -28.47 -28.19
CA ASN A 4 16.21 -28.18 -26.78
C ASN A 4 15.02 -28.64 -25.94
N THR A 5 15.13 -29.79 -25.35
CA THR A 5 14.28 -30.29 -24.25
C THR A 5 14.42 -29.38 -23.05
N PRO A 6 13.33 -28.95 -22.38
CA PRO A 6 13.42 -28.19 -21.14
C PRO A 6 13.88 -29.12 -20.02
N ALA A 7 15.02 -28.81 -19.41
CA ALA A 7 15.55 -29.48 -18.25
C ALA A 7 14.56 -29.45 -17.09
N ALA A 8 14.35 -30.61 -16.47
CA ALA A 8 13.56 -30.78 -15.26
C ALA A 8 14.02 -29.84 -14.12
N PRO A 9 13.14 -29.39 -13.23
CA PRO A 9 13.54 -28.55 -12.11
C PRO A 9 14.37 -29.37 -11.11
N GLY A 10 15.70 -29.43 -11.36
CA GLY A 10 16.65 -30.13 -10.52
C GLY A 10 16.88 -29.38 -9.20
N ARG A 11 16.82 -30.12 -8.12
CA ARG A 11 17.51 -30.08 -6.79
C ARG A 11 18.23 -28.77 -6.33
N GLY A 12 17.96 -27.59 -6.92
CA GLY A 12 18.61 -26.32 -6.62
C GLY A 12 17.75 -25.31 -5.86
N ALA A 13 16.47 -25.60 -5.58
CA ALA A 13 15.56 -24.65 -4.91
C ALA A 13 16.01 -24.27 -3.49
N TRP A 14 16.76 -25.15 -2.82
CA TRP A 14 17.27 -24.92 -1.47
C TRP A 14 18.61 -24.15 -1.44
N ARG A 15 19.41 -24.18 -2.50
CA ARG A 15 20.67 -23.43 -2.57
C ARG A 15 20.49 -21.93 -2.78
N GLY A 16 19.36 -21.48 -3.30
CA GLY A 16 19.03 -20.05 -3.45
C GLY A 16 18.77 -19.33 -2.11
N TRP A 17 18.57 -20.08 -1.05
CA TRP A 17 18.35 -19.54 0.31
C TRP A 17 19.64 -19.24 1.05
N PHE A 18 20.74 -19.92 0.70
CA PHE A 18 22.06 -19.82 1.35
C PHE A 18 23.14 -19.21 0.44
N VAL A 19 22.76 -18.61 -0.69
CA VAL A 19 23.73 -17.79 -1.44
C VAL A 19 24.16 -16.65 -0.52
N THR A 20 25.46 -16.63 -0.25
CA THR A 20 26.20 -15.65 0.55
C THR A 20 25.52 -14.29 0.51
N PRO A 21 25.14 -13.71 1.67
CA PRO A 21 24.60 -12.37 1.68
C PRO A 21 25.62 -11.46 0.98
N PRO A 22 25.21 -10.57 0.07
CA PRO A 22 26.06 -9.46 -0.30
C PRO A 22 26.45 -8.84 1.05
N ARG A 23 27.73 -8.56 1.28
CA ARG A 23 28.31 -8.03 2.52
C ARG A 23 27.23 -7.23 3.25
N ALA A 24 26.78 -7.75 4.38
CA ALA A 24 25.65 -7.18 5.11
C ALA A 24 26.07 -5.77 5.55
N VAL A 25 25.79 -4.79 4.71
CA VAL A 25 25.86 -3.38 5.08
C VAL A 25 24.66 -3.20 6.00
N PHE A 26 24.89 -3.36 7.28
CA PHE A 26 23.86 -3.07 8.27
C PHE A 26 23.43 -1.61 8.09
N PRO A 27 22.14 -1.33 7.96
CA PRO A 27 21.67 0.03 7.80
C PRO A 27 22.14 0.88 8.99
N VAL A 28 22.54 2.12 8.71
CA VAL A 28 22.97 3.06 9.76
C VAL A 28 21.92 3.07 10.88
N GLY A 29 22.38 2.90 12.13
CA GLY A 29 21.48 2.88 13.30
C GLY A 29 20.92 1.49 13.69
N TRP A 30 21.34 0.39 13.04
CA TRP A 30 20.90 -0.96 13.43
C TRP A 30 21.17 -1.28 14.91
N PHE A 31 22.34 -0.88 15.40
CA PHE A 31 22.71 -1.12 16.81
C PHE A 31 21.78 -0.38 17.78
N LEU A 32 21.49 0.90 17.50
CA LEU A 32 20.57 1.69 18.31
C LEU A 32 19.14 1.12 18.27
N PHE A 33 18.71 0.57 17.14
CA PHE A 33 17.42 -0.10 17.06
C PHE A 33 17.38 -1.35 17.94
N CYS A 34 18.41 -2.20 17.91
CA CYS A 34 18.51 -3.39 18.75
C CYS A 34 18.58 -3.00 20.23
N LEU A 35 19.41 -2.01 20.57
CA LEU A 35 19.59 -1.53 21.94
C LEU A 35 18.29 -0.96 22.52
N ARG A 36 17.59 -0.11 21.79
CA ARG A 36 16.30 0.43 22.21
C ARG A 36 15.26 -0.66 22.43
N THR A 37 15.19 -1.64 21.51
CA THR A 37 14.26 -2.76 21.65
C THR A 37 14.58 -3.57 22.89
N TRP A 38 15.86 -3.87 23.15
CA TRP A 38 16.29 -4.58 24.34
C TRP A 38 15.96 -3.80 25.62
N LEU A 39 16.30 -2.51 25.69
CA LEU A 39 15.97 -1.66 26.83
C LEU A 39 14.46 -1.59 27.09
N SER A 40 13.67 -1.51 26.03
CA SER A 40 12.20 -1.52 26.12
C SER A 40 11.68 -2.84 26.69
N VAL A 41 12.26 -3.98 26.29
CA VAL A 41 11.89 -5.31 26.83
C VAL A 41 12.27 -5.41 28.29
N VAL A 42 13.50 -5.00 28.66
CA VAL A 42 13.96 -5.02 30.05
C VAL A 42 13.07 -4.15 30.93
N LEU A 43 12.77 -2.92 30.49
CA LEU A 43 11.90 -2.01 31.25
C LEU A 43 10.49 -2.59 31.39
N ALA A 44 9.93 -3.17 30.32
CA ALA A 44 8.61 -3.77 30.34
C ALA A 44 8.53 -4.96 31.29
N LEU A 45 9.53 -5.86 31.26
CA LEU A 45 9.63 -7.01 32.17
C LEU A 45 9.80 -6.55 33.60
N SER A 46 10.73 -5.62 33.89
CA SER A 46 10.96 -5.10 35.23
C SER A 46 9.68 -4.49 35.81
N THR A 47 8.97 -3.69 35.02
CA THR A 47 7.72 -3.07 35.47
C THR A 47 6.61 -4.11 35.67
N ALA A 48 6.49 -5.11 34.78
CA ALA A 48 5.50 -6.16 34.91
C ALA A 48 5.75 -7.06 36.11
N PHE A 49 7.02 -7.39 36.42
CA PHE A 49 7.41 -8.11 37.64
C PHE A 49 7.14 -7.29 38.90
N TRP A 50 7.47 -6.01 38.89
CA TRP A 50 7.23 -5.12 40.03
C TRP A 50 5.75 -4.97 40.34
N LEU A 51 4.89 -4.90 39.29
CA LEU A 51 3.42 -4.87 39.41
C LEU A 51 2.82 -6.24 39.71
N GLN A 52 3.63 -7.30 39.80
CA GLN A 52 3.16 -8.69 40.04
C GLN A 52 2.10 -9.14 39.01
N LEU A 53 2.26 -8.73 37.75
CA LEU A 53 1.32 -9.12 36.68
C LEU A 53 1.37 -10.64 36.47
N PRO A 54 0.23 -11.28 36.15
CA PRO A 54 0.16 -12.74 35.96
C PRO A 54 1.01 -13.25 34.80
N SER A 55 1.24 -12.43 33.77
CA SER A 55 1.95 -12.84 32.55
C SER A 55 3.00 -11.82 32.10
N PRO A 56 4.07 -11.56 32.87
CA PRO A 56 5.09 -10.55 32.51
C PRO A 56 5.68 -10.72 31.11
N GLY A 57 5.80 -11.97 30.63
CA GLY A 57 6.21 -12.28 29.27
C GLY A 57 5.34 -11.65 28.17
N ALA A 58 4.06 -11.39 28.44
CA ALA A 58 3.16 -10.75 27.49
C ALA A 58 3.48 -9.27 27.27
N ALA A 59 4.05 -8.57 28.26
CA ALA A 59 4.58 -7.22 28.11
C ALA A 59 5.80 -7.22 27.15
N ALA A 60 6.72 -8.18 27.30
CA ALA A 60 7.86 -8.36 26.39
C ALA A 60 7.42 -8.68 24.94
N VAL A 61 6.43 -9.58 24.78
CA VAL A 61 5.80 -9.87 23.49
C VAL A 61 5.25 -8.58 22.85
N THR A 62 4.62 -7.72 23.65
CA THR A 62 4.11 -6.43 23.17
C THR A 62 5.21 -5.53 22.65
N VAL A 63 6.34 -5.43 23.34
CA VAL A 63 7.50 -4.67 22.87
C VAL A 63 8.03 -5.22 21.54
N MET A 64 8.23 -6.56 21.45
CA MET A 64 8.72 -7.19 20.21
C MET A 64 7.80 -6.96 19.02
N ILE A 65 6.48 -6.98 19.22
CA ILE A 65 5.51 -6.68 18.17
C ILE A 65 5.57 -5.19 17.79
N LEU A 66 5.77 -4.28 18.75
CA LEU A 66 5.86 -2.84 18.51
C LEU A 66 7.22 -2.41 17.94
N ALA A 67 8.23 -3.26 17.97
CA ALA A 67 9.57 -2.95 17.48
C ALA A 67 9.53 -2.45 16.03
N GLN A 68 9.77 -1.17 15.84
CA GLN A 68 9.81 -0.48 14.56
C GLN A 68 10.98 0.52 14.54
N PRO A 69 11.60 0.75 13.38
CA PRO A 69 12.76 1.65 13.29
C PRO A 69 12.40 3.13 13.46
N LEU A 70 11.15 3.56 13.22
CA LEU A 70 10.72 4.95 13.29
C LEU A 70 9.74 5.19 14.44
N ARG A 71 9.88 6.33 15.14
CA ARG A 71 9.06 6.71 16.28
C ARG A 71 7.56 6.76 15.95
N GLY A 72 7.17 7.43 14.87
CA GLY A 72 5.76 7.56 14.48
C GLY A 72 5.13 6.22 14.11
N GLN A 73 5.91 5.25 13.61
CA GLN A 73 5.43 3.89 13.41
C GLN A 73 5.13 3.18 14.73
N VAL A 74 6.00 3.35 15.73
CA VAL A 74 5.80 2.77 17.07
C VAL A 74 4.52 3.33 17.70
N LEU A 75 4.37 4.65 17.71
CA LEU A 75 3.22 5.33 18.32
C LEU A 75 1.90 4.97 17.63
N SER A 76 1.87 5.03 16.31
CA SER A 76 0.69 4.68 15.52
C SER A 76 0.29 3.22 15.74
N LYS A 77 1.27 2.30 15.71
CA LYS A 77 1.03 0.88 15.95
C LYS A 77 0.54 0.61 17.37
N ALA A 78 1.07 1.34 18.36
CA ALA A 78 0.67 1.22 19.77
C ALA A 78 -0.80 1.62 19.98
N LEU A 79 -1.25 2.74 19.36
CA LEU A 79 -2.65 3.18 19.44
C LEU A 79 -3.61 2.14 18.86
N TYR A 80 -3.33 1.61 17.66
CA TYR A 80 -4.17 0.56 17.06
C TYR A 80 -4.06 -0.76 17.82
N ARG A 81 -2.93 -1.03 18.49
CA ARG A 81 -2.78 -2.18 19.39
C ARG A 81 -3.71 -2.05 20.58
N LEU A 82 -3.74 -0.90 21.24
CA LEU A 82 -4.63 -0.66 22.37
C LEU A 82 -6.10 -0.79 21.95
N ALA A 83 -6.50 -0.08 20.89
CA ALA A 83 -7.87 -0.10 20.40
C ALA A 83 -8.34 -1.52 20.01
N GLY A 84 -7.53 -2.24 19.23
CA GLY A 84 -7.85 -3.61 18.83
C GLY A 84 -7.91 -4.58 20.02
N THR A 85 -7.04 -4.40 21.03
CA THR A 85 -7.12 -5.20 22.26
C THR A 85 -8.41 -4.94 23.04
N LEU A 86 -8.80 -3.68 23.21
CA LEU A 86 -10.03 -3.35 23.94
C LEU A 86 -11.28 -3.91 23.25
N VAL A 87 -11.38 -3.79 21.93
CA VAL A 87 -12.47 -4.38 21.15
C VAL A 87 -12.45 -5.92 21.27
N GLY A 88 -11.28 -6.54 21.09
CA GLY A 88 -11.15 -7.99 21.22
C GLY A 88 -11.45 -8.50 22.62
N ALA A 89 -11.02 -7.79 23.65
CA ALA A 89 -11.30 -8.09 25.06
C ALA A 89 -12.81 -8.06 25.34
N PHE A 90 -13.49 -7.01 24.90
CA PHE A 90 -14.94 -6.91 25.04
C PHE A 90 -15.67 -8.07 24.35
N VAL A 91 -15.29 -8.39 23.12
CA VAL A 91 -15.91 -9.49 22.37
C VAL A 91 -15.60 -10.84 23.00
N ALA A 92 -14.38 -11.05 23.57
CA ALA A 92 -14.05 -12.28 24.28
C ALA A 92 -14.97 -12.50 25.48
N ILE A 93 -15.21 -11.45 26.29
CA ILE A 93 -16.15 -11.53 27.42
C ILE A 93 -17.56 -11.88 26.92
N CYS A 94 -18.05 -11.20 25.87
CA CYS A 94 -19.38 -11.46 25.31
C CYS A 94 -19.52 -12.89 24.80
N LEU A 95 -18.55 -13.39 24.04
CA LEU A 95 -18.60 -14.77 23.51
C LEU A 95 -18.55 -15.81 24.62
N THR A 96 -17.69 -15.60 25.64
CA THR A 96 -17.61 -16.48 26.80
C THR A 96 -18.94 -16.46 27.57
N ALA A 97 -19.52 -15.29 27.80
CA ALA A 97 -20.81 -15.18 28.51
C ALA A 97 -21.97 -15.88 27.77
N CYS A 98 -21.98 -15.83 26.43
CA CYS A 98 -23.06 -16.36 25.62
C CYS A 98 -22.93 -17.87 25.31
N PHE A 99 -21.69 -18.37 25.12
CA PHE A 99 -21.48 -19.69 24.47
C PHE A 99 -20.56 -20.64 25.25
N ASN A 100 -20.22 -20.35 26.51
CA ASN A 100 -19.23 -21.16 27.24
C ASN A 100 -19.67 -22.60 27.55
N GLN A 101 -20.97 -22.90 27.46
CA GLN A 101 -21.54 -24.21 27.81
C GLN A 101 -21.13 -25.33 26.84
N GLU A 102 -20.83 -24.94 25.57
CA GLU A 102 -20.48 -25.87 24.51
C GLU A 102 -19.18 -25.43 23.81
N ARG A 103 -18.09 -26.14 24.04
CA ARG A 103 -16.75 -25.84 23.48
C ARG A 103 -16.78 -25.65 21.96
N GLY A 104 -17.57 -26.49 21.23
CA GLY A 104 -17.67 -26.41 19.78
C GLY A 104 -18.33 -25.12 19.29
N ILE A 105 -19.42 -24.69 19.93
CA ILE A 105 -20.16 -23.47 19.58
C ILE A 105 -19.30 -22.25 19.91
N PHE A 106 -18.64 -22.24 21.08
CA PHE A 106 -17.72 -21.18 21.47
C PHE A 106 -16.59 -21.00 20.46
N LEU A 107 -15.88 -22.08 20.10
CA LEU A 107 -14.81 -22.03 19.10
C LEU A 107 -15.33 -21.67 17.71
N GLY A 108 -16.55 -22.04 17.36
CA GLY A 108 -17.24 -21.57 16.16
C GLY A 108 -17.47 -20.06 16.15
N GLY A 109 -17.89 -19.49 17.29
CA GLY A 109 -18.01 -18.03 17.48
C GLY A 109 -16.68 -17.31 17.33
N VAL A 110 -15.62 -17.86 17.92
CA VAL A 110 -14.24 -17.36 17.76
C VAL A 110 -13.80 -17.41 16.28
N ALA A 111 -14.08 -18.53 15.58
CA ALA A 111 -13.76 -18.67 14.16
C ALA A 111 -14.45 -17.62 13.27
N LEU A 112 -15.73 -17.34 13.54
CA LEU A 112 -16.50 -16.33 12.82
C LEU A 112 -15.96 -14.91 13.09
N TRP A 113 -15.62 -14.58 14.33
CA TRP A 113 -15.03 -13.31 14.68
C TRP A 113 -13.64 -13.11 14.01
N LEU A 114 -12.78 -14.13 14.07
CA LEU A 114 -11.49 -14.15 13.38
C LEU A 114 -11.66 -13.91 11.87
N THR A 115 -12.66 -14.55 11.28
CA THR A 115 -13.00 -14.41 9.86
C THR A 115 -13.38 -12.98 9.53
N LEU A 116 -14.29 -12.38 10.31
CA LEU A 116 -14.72 -10.99 10.14
C LEU A 116 -13.53 -10.03 10.26
N CYS A 117 -12.72 -10.19 11.31
CA CYS A 117 -11.51 -9.37 11.51
C CYS A 117 -10.50 -9.54 10.36
N THR A 118 -10.37 -10.74 9.80
CA THR A 118 -9.50 -11.00 8.64
C THR A 118 -10.02 -10.32 7.38
N ILE A 119 -11.33 -10.33 7.14
CA ILE A 119 -11.96 -9.62 6.02
C ILE A 119 -11.73 -8.12 6.15
N VAL A 120 -12.08 -7.53 7.29
CA VAL A 120 -11.90 -6.09 7.55
C VAL A 120 -10.43 -5.69 7.44
N GLY A 121 -9.52 -6.43 8.06
CA GLY A 121 -8.09 -6.14 8.00
C GLY A 121 -7.48 -6.34 6.62
N THR A 122 -8.07 -7.15 5.73
CA THR A 122 -7.64 -7.25 4.32
C THR A 122 -8.11 -6.05 3.49
N LEU A 123 -9.26 -5.45 3.83
CA LEU A 123 -9.79 -4.27 3.17
C LEU A 123 -9.10 -2.98 3.63
N GLU A 124 -8.68 -2.94 4.88
CA GLU A 124 -7.95 -1.82 5.48
C GLU A 124 -6.44 -1.88 5.16
N ARG A 125 -5.73 -0.82 5.47
CA ARG A 125 -4.26 -0.70 5.27
C ARG A 125 -3.57 -0.18 6.51
N ASP A 126 -2.23 -0.25 6.47
CA ASP A 126 -1.36 0.24 7.53
C ASP A 126 -1.71 -0.39 8.89
N PHE A 127 -1.60 0.36 9.96
CA PHE A 127 -1.91 -0.15 11.29
C PHE A 127 -3.40 -0.27 11.61
N ARG A 128 -4.31 0.23 10.75
CA ARG A 128 -5.75 -0.05 10.85
C ARG A 128 -6.02 -1.53 10.59
N ALA A 129 -5.41 -2.08 9.54
CA ALA A 129 -5.46 -3.52 9.25
C ALA A 129 -4.96 -4.33 10.45
N TYR A 130 -3.83 -3.92 11.03
CA TYR A 130 -3.27 -4.55 12.22
C TYR A 130 -4.22 -4.50 13.42
N GLY A 131 -4.87 -3.36 13.69
CA GLY A 131 -5.86 -3.22 14.77
C GLY A 131 -7.05 -4.17 14.62
N ALA A 132 -7.59 -4.33 13.41
CA ALA A 132 -8.66 -5.29 13.13
C ALA A 132 -8.22 -6.73 13.38
N MET A 133 -7.03 -7.13 12.87
CA MET A 133 -6.49 -8.48 13.10
C MET A 133 -6.24 -8.75 14.59
N LEU A 134 -5.74 -7.75 15.30
CA LEU A 134 -5.48 -7.83 16.75
C LEU A 134 -6.76 -8.08 17.54
N SER A 135 -7.87 -7.41 17.19
CA SER A 135 -9.16 -7.70 17.81
C SER A 135 -9.54 -9.18 17.64
N GLY A 136 -9.32 -9.72 16.44
CA GLY A 136 -9.59 -11.14 16.17
C GLY A 136 -8.79 -12.08 17.09
N TYR A 137 -7.46 -12.00 17.03
CA TYR A 137 -6.65 -12.94 17.79
C TYR A 137 -6.61 -12.66 19.31
N THR A 138 -6.99 -11.44 19.76
CA THR A 138 -7.18 -11.20 21.20
C THR A 138 -8.33 -12.00 21.75
N VAL A 139 -9.45 -12.11 21.00
CA VAL A 139 -10.56 -13.01 21.36
C VAL A 139 -10.07 -14.44 21.50
N ALA A 140 -9.26 -14.92 20.55
CA ALA A 140 -8.71 -16.26 20.62
C ALA A 140 -7.78 -16.44 21.84
N ILE A 141 -6.87 -15.50 22.11
CA ILE A 141 -5.93 -15.61 23.25
C ILE A 141 -6.70 -15.64 24.57
N VAL A 142 -7.62 -14.69 24.80
CA VAL A 142 -8.34 -14.57 26.07
C VAL A 142 -9.37 -15.67 26.21
N GLY A 143 -10.23 -15.86 25.19
CA GLY A 143 -11.32 -16.79 25.26
C GLY A 143 -10.90 -18.27 25.32
N ILE A 144 -9.89 -18.65 24.52
CA ILE A 144 -9.38 -20.02 24.50
C ILE A 144 -8.67 -20.37 25.82
N SER A 145 -7.94 -19.43 26.42
CA SER A 145 -7.27 -19.66 27.72
C SER A 145 -8.28 -19.85 28.89
N CYS A 146 -9.51 -19.35 28.71
CA CYS A 146 -10.57 -19.47 29.72
C CYS A 146 -11.61 -20.55 29.39
N ILE A 147 -11.36 -21.42 28.39
CA ILE A 147 -12.33 -22.41 27.92
C ILE A 147 -12.73 -23.42 29.02
N ASP A 148 -11.80 -23.77 29.89
CA ASP A 148 -12.02 -24.71 31.01
C ASP A 148 -12.43 -23.98 32.32
N ASN A 149 -12.20 -22.67 32.40
CA ASN A 149 -12.58 -21.82 33.54
C ASN A 149 -13.16 -20.48 33.06
N PRO A 150 -14.41 -20.46 32.59
CA PRO A 150 -15.05 -19.27 32.04
C PRO A 150 -15.17 -18.10 33.03
N GLY A 151 -15.24 -18.39 34.34
CA GLY A 151 -15.29 -17.39 35.39
C GLY A 151 -14.05 -16.50 35.47
N ALA A 152 -12.92 -16.97 34.96
CA ALA A 152 -11.66 -16.22 34.94
C ALA A 152 -11.52 -15.26 33.75
N VAL A 153 -12.52 -15.18 32.83
CA VAL A 153 -12.39 -14.38 31.60
C VAL A 153 -12.19 -12.89 31.88
N TYR A 154 -12.83 -12.35 32.89
CA TYR A 154 -12.67 -10.95 33.27
C TYR A 154 -11.26 -10.68 33.77
N ASP A 155 -10.75 -11.45 34.73
CA ASP A 155 -9.41 -11.29 35.30
C ASP A 155 -8.32 -11.49 34.23
N THR A 156 -8.47 -12.52 33.39
CA THR A 156 -7.57 -12.76 32.26
C THR A 156 -7.57 -11.60 31.26
N THR A 157 -8.73 -10.99 31.03
CA THR A 157 -8.86 -9.82 30.16
C THR A 157 -8.14 -8.62 30.74
N VAL A 158 -8.37 -8.33 32.02
CA VAL A 158 -7.74 -7.19 32.73
C VAL A 158 -6.21 -7.40 32.75
N ALA A 159 -5.74 -8.59 33.09
CA ALA A 159 -4.31 -8.94 33.07
C ALA A 159 -3.71 -8.69 31.67
N ARG A 160 -4.37 -9.17 30.64
CA ARG A 160 -3.92 -8.97 29.23
C ARG A 160 -3.83 -7.52 28.82
N VAL A 161 -4.82 -6.71 29.17
CA VAL A 161 -4.82 -5.26 28.88
C VAL A 161 -3.70 -4.57 29.65
N SER A 162 -3.48 -4.93 30.93
CA SER A 162 -2.42 -4.37 31.76
C SER A 162 -1.02 -4.70 31.22
N ASP A 163 -0.76 -5.94 30.82
CA ASP A 163 0.50 -6.36 30.18
C ASP A 163 0.79 -5.56 28.92
N ILE A 164 -0.24 -5.35 28.09
CA ILE A 164 -0.10 -4.60 26.84
C ILE A 164 0.16 -3.12 27.13
N LEU A 165 -0.51 -2.52 28.10
CA LEU A 165 -0.27 -1.12 28.51
C LEU A 165 1.16 -0.93 29.02
N VAL A 166 1.66 -1.83 29.85
CA VAL A 166 3.06 -1.80 30.33
C VAL A 166 4.03 -1.90 29.15
N GLY A 167 3.82 -2.83 28.23
CA GLY A 167 4.67 -2.97 27.04
C GLY A 167 4.64 -1.73 26.12
N ILE A 168 3.47 -1.11 25.94
CA ILE A 168 3.32 0.14 25.19
C ILE A 168 4.06 1.29 25.89
N ALA A 169 3.83 1.48 27.20
CA ALA A 169 4.44 2.55 27.97
C ALA A 169 5.98 2.44 27.98
N ALA A 170 6.51 1.25 28.22
CA ALA A 170 7.95 0.99 28.18
C ALA A 170 8.56 1.28 26.81
N THR A 171 7.88 0.83 25.73
CA THR A 171 8.34 1.09 24.37
C THR A 171 8.32 2.58 24.04
N ALA A 172 7.26 3.29 24.42
CA ALA A 172 7.14 4.73 24.19
C ALA A 172 8.22 5.51 24.96
N ALA A 173 8.41 5.23 26.25
CA ALA A 173 9.39 5.90 27.11
C ALA A 173 10.82 5.73 26.57
N VAL A 174 11.24 4.51 26.24
CA VAL A 174 12.58 4.27 25.71
C VAL A 174 12.79 4.94 24.35
N ASN A 175 11.80 4.90 23.45
CA ASN A 175 11.91 5.57 22.15
C ASN A 175 11.95 7.10 22.26
N ASP A 176 11.32 7.67 23.29
CA ASP A 176 11.39 9.11 23.55
C ASP A 176 12.75 9.52 24.12
N ILE A 177 13.27 8.77 25.09
CA ILE A 177 14.56 9.06 25.76
C ILE A 177 15.73 8.89 24.78
N PHE A 178 15.77 7.83 24.00
CA PHE A 178 16.90 7.51 23.11
C PHE A 178 16.74 8.07 21.68
N GLY A 179 15.84 9.03 21.46
CA GLY A 179 15.71 9.79 20.22
C GLY A 179 15.64 8.93 18.97
N SER A 180 14.53 8.20 18.78
CA SER A 180 14.34 7.46 17.53
C SER A 180 14.17 8.41 16.34
N PRO A 181 14.67 8.05 15.14
CA PRO A 181 14.48 8.86 13.96
C PRO A 181 13.01 9.21 13.73
N THR A 182 12.73 10.48 13.48
CA THR A 182 11.36 10.94 13.28
C THR A 182 10.83 10.50 11.91
N ALA A 183 9.57 10.14 11.84
CA ALA A 183 8.91 9.87 10.57
C ALA A 183 8.82 11.15 9.72
N PHE A 184 8.80 12.32 10.36
CA PHE A 184 8.81 13.62 9.71
C PHE A 184 10.08 13.85 8.88
N GLU A 185 11.28 13.68 9.45
CA GLU A 185 12.55 13.87 8.73
C GLU A 185 12.68 12.91 7.55
N LYS A 186 12.28 11.65 7.76
CA LYS A 186 12.30 10.66 6.69
C LYS A 186 11.30 10.98 5.58
N LEU A 187 10.11 11.46 5.95
CA LEU A 187 9.11 11.90 4.98
C LEU A 187 9.63 13.11 4.18
N ALA A 188 10.26 14.11 4.84
CA ALA A 188 10.85 15.25 4.18
C ALA A 188 11.93 14.85 3.18
N ALA A 189 12.86 13.98 3.59
CA ALA A 189 13.94 13.49 2.75
C ALA A 189 13.41 12.71 1.53
N ASN A 190 12.42 11.81 1.75
CA ASN A 190 11.82 11.03 0.67
C ASN A 190 11.02 11.92 -0.29
N LEU A 191 10.28 12.91 0.22
CA LEU A 191 9.50 13.84 -0.58
C LEU A 191 10.42 14.70 -1.49
N ARG A 192 11.53 15.21 -0.94
CA ARG A 192 12.54 15.93 -1.73
C ARG A 192 13.16 15.03 -2.80
N ARG A 193 13.58 13.83 -2.42
CA ARG A 193 14.19 12.86 -3.36
C ARG A 193 13.25 12.53 -4.52
N THR A 194 11.99 12.23 -4.24
CA THR A 194 11.00 11.92 -5.28
C THR A 194 10.70 13.13 -6.15
N ALA A 195 10.64 14.34 -5.57
CA ALA A 195 10.48 15.58 -6.30
C ALA A 195 11.66 15.85 -7.27
N ASP A 196 12.88 15.61 -6.82
CA ASP A 196 14.08 15.77 -7.66
C ASP A 196 14.11 14.76 -8.80
N MET A 197 13.69 13.52 -8.56
CA MET A 197 13.58 12.50 -9.61
C MET A 197 12.52 12.88 -10.64
N VAL A 198 11.33 13.31 -10.21
CA VAL A 198 10.26 13.75 -11.12
C VAL A 198 10.71 14.98 -11.92
N ARG A 199 11.35 15.96 -11.29
CA ARG A 199 11.89 17.13 -12.00
C ARG A 199 12.91 16.76 -13.08
N ARG A 200 13.80 15.78 -12.83
CA ARG A 200 14.74 15.27 -13.85
C ARG A 200 13.99 14.65 -15.02
N ILE A 201 13.02 13.75 -14.74
CA ILE A 201 12.21 13.15 -15.80
C ILE A 201 11.46 14.20 -16.61
N THR A 202 10.92 15.24 -15.96
CA THR A 202 10.25 16.36 -16.62
C THR A 202 11.20 17.10 -17.55
N ARG A 203 12.41 17.42 -17.08
CA ARG A 203 13.43 18.09 -17.88
C ARG A 203 13.85 17.25 -19.08
N ASP A 204 14.14 15.97 -18.87
CA ASP A 204 14.53 15.04 -19.94
C ASP A 204 13.42 14.89 -20.98
N ALA A 205 12.16 14.78 -20.53
CA ALA A 205 11.00 14.74 -21.41
C ALA A 205 10.89 16.01 -22.28
N MET A 206 11.03 17.20 -21.68
CA MET A 206 10.96 18.47 -22.40
C MET A 206 12.14 18.68 -23.36
N ALA A 207 13.33 18.19 -23.03
CA ALA A 207 14.49 18.22 -23.90
C ALA A 207 14.40 17.22 -25.06
N GLY A 208 13.41 16.33 -25.08
CA GLY A 208 13.30 15.24 -26.05
C GLY A 208 14.27 14.09 -25.79
N HIS A 209 14.89 14.05 -24.60
CA HIS A 209 15.76 12.97 -24.20
C HIS A 209 14.96 11.71 -23.84
N ALA A 210 15.63 10.55 -23.86
CA ALA A 210 15.03 9.30 -23.44
C ALA A 210 14.65 9.34 -21.96
N ILE A 211 13.37 9.10 -21.66
CA ILE A 211 12.87 8.96 -20.30
C ILE A 211 12.94 7.50 -19.85
N PRO A 212 12.92 7.24 -18.51
CA PRO A 212 12.86 5.88 -18.00
C PRO A 212 11.66 5.11 -18.54
N ASN A 213 11.80 3.80 -18.67
CA ASN A 213 10.75 2.93 -19.16
C ASN A 213 9.51 2.90 -18.24
N ASP A 214 8.39 2.37 -18.72
CA ASP A 214 7.12 2.31 -18.00
C ASP A 214 7.23 1.69 -16.62
N GLU A 215 8.05 0.65 -16.46
CA GLU A 215 8.22 -0.04 -15.17
C GLU A 215 8.96 0.83 -14.15
N ALA A 216 9.97 1.58 -14.58
CA ALA A 216 10.71 2.51 -13.73
C ALA A 216 9.86 3.72 -13.32
N CYS A 217 9.10 4.30 -14.27
CA CYS A 217 8.16 5.38 -13.97
C CYS A 217 7.05 4.93 -13.01
N ALA A 218 6.51 3.73 -13.23
CA ALA A 218 5.52 3.16 -12.31
C ALA A 218 6.13 2.81 -10.94
N GLY A 219 7.41 2.41 -10.90
CA GLY A 219 8.16 2.25 -9.65
C GLY A 219 8.25 3.56 -8.86
N LEU A 220 8.60 4.66 -9.54
CA LEU A 220 8.64 5.99 -8.92
C LEU A 220 7.24 6.44 -8.46
N ALA A 221 6.19 6.21 -9.25
CA ALA A 221 4.82 6.45 -8.82
C ALA A 221 4.46 5.65 -7.57
N GLY A 222 4.90 4.39 -7.49
CA GLY A 222 4.77 3.56 -6.28
C GLY A 222 5.50 4.14 -5.07
N GLU A 223 6.71 4.68 -5.24
CA GLU A 223 7.44 5.38 -4.17
C GLU A 223 6.68 6.63 -3.69
N ILE A 224 6.13 7.43 -4.62
CA ILE A 224 5.31 8.59 -4.28
C ILE A 224 4.04 8.18 -3.50
N ILE A 225 3.35 7.12 -3.93
CA ILE A 225 2.16 6.60 -3.22
C ILE A 225 2.52 6.10 -1.83
N ALA A 226 3.68 5.46 -1.66
CA ALA A 226 4.16 4.98 -0.37
C ALA A 226 4.38 6.12 0.65
N LEU A 227 4.52 7.38 0.20
CA LEU A 227 4.54 8.54 1.09
C LEU A 227 3.24 8.70 1.89
N THR A 228 2.11 8.17 1.39
CA THR A 228 0.82 8.18 2.10
C THR A 228 0.93 7.51 3.48
N SER A 229 1.57 6.35 3.54
CA SER A 229 1.79 5.65 4.82
C SER A 229 2.74 6.44 5.73
N GLN A 230 3.78 7.06 5.16
CA GLN A 230 4.70 7.91 5.91
C GLN A 230 4.01 9.16 6.46
N ILE A 231 3.10 9.76 5.69
CA ILE A 231 2.23 10.88 6.14
C ILE A 231 1.37 10.44 7.33
N SER A 232 0.80 9.23 7.27
CA SER A 232 0.00 8.68 8.38
C SER A 232 0.85 8.49 9.65
N PHE A 233 2.10 8.07 9.52
CA PHE A 233 3.02 7.92 10.67
C PHE A 233 3.47 9.26 11.24
N ALA A 234 3.78 10.23 10.38
CA ALA A 234 4.18 11.57 10.81
C ALA A 234 3.03 12.32 11.52
N GLN A 235 1.78 11.95 11.24
CA GLN A 235 0.61 12.54 11.90
C GLN A 235 0.59 12.32 13.42
N THR A 236 1.18 11.24 13.90
CA THR A 236 1.23 10.91 15.33
C THR A 236 2.37 11.60 16.08
N GLU A 237 3.32 12.22 15.37
CA GLU A 237 4.51 12.83 15.96
C GLU A 237 4.40 14.36 16.16
N LEU A 238 3.59 15.04 15.35
CA LEU A 238 3.59 16.50 15.26
C LEU A 238 2.31 17.13 15.83
N PRO A 239 2.42 18.12 16.72
CA PRO A 239 1.26 18.86 17.21
C PRO A 239 0.55 19.63 16.08
N ASP A 240 1.30 20.18 15.10
CA ASP A 240 0.78 20.92 13.94
C ASP A 240 0.62 20.03 12.68
N ALA A 241 0.47 18.72 12.90
CA ALA A 241 0.44 17.72 11.83
C ALA A 241 -0.55 18.05 10.71
N ARG A 242 -1.74 18.57 11.04
CA ARG A 242 -2.81 18.81 10.04
C ARG A 242 -2.36 19.79 8.95
N LEU A 243 -1.71 20.89 9.30
CA LEU A 243 -1.27 21.91 8.36
C LEU A 243 -0.10 21.40 7.49
N ARG A 244 0.93 20.86 8.15
CA ARG A 244 2.11 20.34 7.47
C ARG A 244 1.78 19.20 6.51
N LEU A 245 0.98 18.25 6.96
CA LEU A 245 0.65 17.08 6.16
C LEU A 245 -0.31 17.36 5.00
N ALA A 246 -1.10 18.43 5.07
CA ALA A 246 -1.87 18.91 3.91
C ALA A 246 -0.93 19.33 2.77
N GLY A 247 0.18 20.04 3.09
CA GLY A 247 1.21 20.39 2.12
C GLY A 247 1.86 19.15 1.49
N ALA A 248 2.25 18.17 2.31
CA ALA A 248 2.84 16.91 1.81
C ALA A 248 1.88 16.15 0.89
N ARG A 249 0.58 16.09 1.23
CA ARG A 249 -0.45 15.47 0.38
C ARG A 249 -0.60 16.20 -0.95
N SER A 250 -0.67 17.53 -0.92
CA SER A 250 -0.73 18.37 -2.12
C SER A 250 0.49 18.14 -3.03
N ALA A 251 1.69 18.13 -2.46
CA ALA A 251 2.92 17.85 -3.20
C ALA A 251 2.91 16.45 -3.84
N MET A 252 2.48 15.43 -3.11
CA MET A 252 2.39 14.06 -3.60
C MET A 252 1.49 13.96 -4.83
N VAL A 253 0.31 14.61 -4.81
CA VAL A 253 -0.60 14.64 -5.96
C VAL A 253 0.04 15.31 -7.16
N ALA A 254 0.59 16.49 -6.94
CA ALA A 254 1.23 17.26 -8.00
C ALA A 254 2.39 16.48 -8.64
N LEU A 255 3.21 15.77 -7.84
CA LEU A 255 4.29 14.92 -8.35
C LEU A 255 3.79 13.75 -9.20
N LEU A 256 2.65 13.14 -8.85
CA LEU A 256 2.05 12.07 -9.66
C LEU A 256 1.53 12.62 -10.99
N GLU A 257 0.87 13.78 -10.98
CA GLU A 257 0.39 14.43 -12.20
C GLU A 257 1.56 14.87 -13.09
N MET A 258 2.61 15.46 -12.52
CA MET A 258 3.84 15.80 -13.24
C MET A 258 4.47 14.60 -13.92
N LEU A 259 4.57 13.46 -13.22
CA LEU A 259 5.14 12.23 -13.78
C LEU A 259 4.33 11.72 -14.97
N THR A 260 3.00 11.73 -14.84
CA THR A 260 2.08 11.30 -15.92
C THR A 260 2.16 12.21 -17.12
N CYS A 261 2.13 13.53 -16.86
CA CYS A 261 2.21 14.55 -17.89
C CYS A 261 3.53 14.49 -18.65
N SER A 262 4.66 14.39 -17.92
CA SER A 262 6.00 14.28 -18.53
C SER A 262 6.14 13.05 -19.43
N ARG A 263 5.57 11.90 -19.02
CA ARG A 263 5.56 10.71 -19.87
C ARG A 263 4.75 10.90 -21.15
N ALA A 264 3.56 11.48 -21.03
CA ALA A 264 2.71 11.75 -22.21
C ALA A 264 3.40 12.68 -23.19
N ILE A 265 4.03 13.76 -22.70
CA ILE A 265 4.79 14.71 -23.53
C ILE A 265 5.98 14.02 -24.21
N ALA A 266 6.77 13.21 -23.48
CA ALA A 266 7.91 12.51 -24.08
C ALA A 266 7.50 11.59 -25.23
N ILE A 267 6.37 10.89 -25.11
CA ILE A 267 5.82 10.02 -26.17
C ILE A 267 5.39 10.87 -27.37
N ALA A 268 4.71 11.99 -27.14
CA ALA A 268 4.26 12.88 -28.21
C ALA A 268 5.41 13.50 -28.99
N LEU A 269 6.47 13.95 -28.28
CA LEU A 269 7.67 14.50 -28.90
C LEU A 269 8.44 13.48 -29.76
N GLN A 270 8.41 12.20 -29.38
CA GLN A 270 9.00 11.12 -30.18
C GLN A 270 8.23 10.84 -31.47
N ASN A 271 6.92 11.08 -31.51
CA ASN A 271 6.08 10.86 -32.68
C ASN A 271 6.24 11.96 -33.73
N GLY A 272 6.80 13.12 -33.40
CA GLY A 272 6.99 14.24 -34.31
C GLY A 272 5.69 15.03 -34.61
N GLY A 273 5.75 15.97 -35.55
CA GLY A 273 4.55 16.73 -35.97
C GLY A 273 4.30 18.02 -35.19
N ILE A 274 5.28 18.48 -34.42
CA ILE A 274 5.21 19.70 -33.61
C ILE A 274 6.22 20.70 -34.16
N SER A 275 5.82 21.97 -34.33
CA SER A 275 6.66 23.04 -34.85
C SER A 275 7.80 23.38 -33.88
N ASP A 276 8.99 23.63 -34.45
CA ASP A 276 10.18 24.00 -33.68
C ASP A 276 9.98 25.29 -32.88
N ARG A 277 9.20 26.24 -33.38
CA ARG A 277 8.84 27.49 -32.70
C ARG A 277 8.16 27.22 -31.35
N ILE A 278 7.13 26.36 -31.35
CA ILE A 278 6.39 25.97 -30.13
C ILE A 278 7.32 25.22 -29.17
N LEU A 279 8.14 24.29 -29.68
CA LEU A 279 9.10 23.55 -28.87
C LEU A 279 10.13 24.47 -28.20
N GLN A 280 10.66 25.46 -28.89
CA GLN A 280 11.60 26.43 -28.33
C GLN A 280 10.97 27.24 -27.19
N HIS A 281 9.75 27.74 -27.38
CA HIS A 281 9.02 28.46 -26.34
C HIS A 281 8.73 27.63 -25.10
N ILE A 282 8.25 26.40 -25.30
CA ILE A 282 8.01 25.50 -24.20
C ILE A 282 9.30 25.16 -23.45
N ARG A 283 10.38 24.87 -24.19
CA ARG A 283 11.70 24.62 -23.59
C ARG A 283 12.25 25.82 -22.81
N SER A 284 12.04 27.05 -23.31
CA SER A 284 12.45 28.25 -22.58
C SER A 284 11.74 28.44 -21.26
N ALA A 285 10.45 28.03 -21.16
CA ALA A 285 9.68 28.05 -19.93
C ALA A 285 10.17 27.05 -18.86
N PHE A 286 10.90 25.99 -19.27
CA PHE A 286 11.47 24.96 -18.41
C PHE A 286 13.01 25.02 -18.29
N GLY A 287 13.67 26.00 -18.86
CA GLY A 287 15.15 26.11 -18.98
C GLY A 287 15.87 26.19 -17.63
N ASP A 288 17.14 25.73 -17.65
CA ASP A 288 18.02 25.77 -16.48
C ASP A 288 18.50 27.24 -16.23
N GLY A 289 18.24 27.75 -15.03
CA GLY A 289 18.89 28.95 -14.49
C GLY A 289 18.24 30.28 -14.79
N ALA A 290 17.25 30.38 -15.66
CA ALA A 290 16.38 31.55 -15.68
C ALA A 290 15.53 31.58 -14.40
N PRO A 291 15.38 32.74 -13.70
CA PRO A 291 14.25 32.88 -12.80
C PRO A 291 13.04 32.57 -13.66
N VAL A 292 12.44 31.42 -13.47
CA VAL A 292 11.22 31.02 -14.18
C VAL A 292 10.31 32.23 -14.10
N ALA A 293 10.14 32.93 -15.22
CA ALA A 293 9.15 33.98 -15.39
C ALA A 293 7.93 33.42 -14.68
N SER A 294 7.30 34.17 -13.81
CA SER A 294 6.34 33.58 -12.87
C SER A 294 5.49 32.57 -13.62
N PRO A 295 5.14 31.37 -13.10
CA PRO A 295 4.36 30.40 -13.86
C PRO A 295 3.13 31.00 -14.53
N ALA A 296 2.58 32.07 -13.95
CA ALA A 296 1.51 32.89 -14.52
C ALA A 296 1.97 33.69 -15.78
N GLN A 297 3.23 34.03 -15.90
CA GLN A 297 3.77 34.71 -17.08
C GLN A 297 4.05 33.70 -18.20
N ALA A 298 4.64 32.54 -17.88
CA ALA A 298 4.83 31.44 -18.83
C ALA A 298 3.48 30.92 -19.39
N VAL A 299 2.45 30.84 -18.53
CA VAL A 299 1.08 30.50 -18.98
C VAL A 299 0.56 31.54 -19.95
N ARG A 300 0.70 32.85 -19.66
CA ARG A 300 0.26 33.93 -20.57
C ARG A 300 1.04 33.92 -21.89
N GLU A 301 2.33 33.63 -21.86
CA GLU A 301 3.15 33.50 -23.07
C GLU A 301 2.72 32.30 -23.92
N LEU A 302 2.43 31.16 -23.30
CA LEU A 302 1.89 29.99 -24.01
C LEU A 302 0.48 30.24 -24.57
N GLU A 303 -0.39 30.95 -23.84
CA GLU A 303 -1.71 31.40 -24.35
C GLU A 303 -1.58 32.42 -25.50
N ALA A 304 -0.60 33.33 -25.45
CA ALA A 304 -0.32 34.25 -26.53
C ALA A 304 0.18 33.50 -27.76
N LEU A 305 1.07 32.51 -27.56
CA LEU A 305 1.62 31.71 -28.66
C LEU A 305 0.53 30.91 -29.40
N ALA A 306 -0.44 30.38 -28.66
CA ALA A 306 -1.60 29.70 -29.26
C ALA A 306 -2.45 30.63 -30.14
N ARG A 307 -2.44 31.96 -29.89
CA ARG A 307 -3.13 32.99 -30.69
C ARG A 307 -2.32 33.51 -31.85
N ASP A 308 -1.00 33.78 -31.59
CA ASP A 308 -0.13 34.31 -32.64
C ASP A 308 0.12 33.32 -33.75
N ALA A 309 0.08 32.02 -33.45
CA ALA A 309 0.09 30.96 -34.46
C ALA A 309 -1.11 31.05 -35.46
N HIS A 310 -2.14 31.81 -35.10
CA HIS A 310 -3.33 32.03 -35.94
C HIS A 310 -3.26 33.39 -36.67
N ALA A 311 -2.46 34.35 -36.19
CA ALA A 311 -2.41 35.73 -36.72
C ALA A 311 -1.45 35.91 -37.91
N ASP A 312 -0.40 35.10 -37.99
CA ASP A 312 0.70 35.31 -38.96
C ASP A 312 0.46 34.63 -40.33
N ASP A 313 -0.49 33.71 -40.44
CA ASP A 313 -0.83 33.07 -41.73
C ASP A 313 -2.27 32.46 -41.68
N GLU A 314 -3.14 32.89 -42.54
CA GLU A 314 -4.53 32.34 -42.68
C GLU A 314 -4.55 30.81 -42.96
N THR A 315 -3.37 30.22 -43.20
CA THR A 315 -3.22 28.78 -43.50
C THR A 315 -2.71 27.93 -42.35
N THR A 316 -2.26 28.50 -41.23
CA THR A 316 -1.63 27.73 -40.14
C THR A 316 -2.45 27.79 -38.85
N THR A 317 -3.59 27.12 -38.84
CA THR A 317 -4.25 26.79 -37.56
C THR A 317 -3.34 25.85 -36.77
N PRO A 318 -3.16 26.04 -35.42
CA PRO A 318 -2.37 25.12 -34.61
C PRO A 318 -2.94 23.70 -34.76
N THR A 319 -2.05 22.73 -34.88
CA THR A 319 -2.45 21.32 -34.95
C THR A 319 -3.02 20.87 -33.60
N LEU A 320 -3.82 19.82 -33.61
CA LEU A 320 -4.37 19.25 -32.38
C LEU A 320 -3.26 18.85 -31.39
N GLU A 321 -2.14 18.36 -31.90
CA GLU A 321 -0.95 17.97 -31.16
C GLU A 321 -0.26 19.18 -30.50
N GLU A 322 -0.18 20.29 -31.19
CA GLU A 322 0.39 21.53 -30.66
C GLU A 322 -0.49 22.13 -29.56
N ALA A 323 -1.80 22.21 -29.78
CA ALA A 323 -2.76 22.65 -28.78
C ALA A 323 -2.71 21.75 -27.53
N TRP A 324 -2.60 20.44 -27.72
CA TRP A 324 -2.45 19.47 -26.64
C TRP A 324 -1.15 19.68 -25.88
N LEU A 325 0.00 19.88 -26.57
CA LEU A 325 1.29 20.08 -25.94
C LEU A 325 1.36 21.40 -25.14
N ILE A 326 0.79 22.48 -25.67
CA ILE A 326 0.71 23.77 -24.99
C ILE A 326 -0.04 23.61 -23.67
N GLU A 327 -1.25 23.06 -23.71
CA GLU A 327 -2.07 22.89 -22.51
C GLU A 327 -1.39 21.94 -21.48
N ARG A 328 -0.82 20.83 -21.93
CA ARG A 328 -0.09 19.91 -21.05
C ARG A 328 1.14 20.55 -20.40
N SER A 329 1.82 21.43 -21.12
CA SER A 329 2.94 22.20 -20.57
C SER A 329 2.47 23.21 -19.53
N MET A 330 1.33 23.87 -19.75
CA MET A 330 0.70 24.76 -18.77
C MET A 330 0.28 23.99 -17.50
N ALA A 331 -0.35 22.84 -17.66
CA ALA A 331 -0.71 21.97 -16.54
C ALA A 331 0.52 21.54 -15.75
N LEU A 332 1.58 21.12 -16.43
CA LEU A 332 2.84 20.71 -15.83
C LEU A 332 3.53 21.82 -15.02
N LEU A 333 3.52 23.08 -15.51
CA LEU A 333 4.00 24.25 -14.76
C LEU A 333 3.19 24.51 -13.50
N SER A 334 1.87 24.38 -13.60
CA SER A 334 0.96 24.50 -12.47
C SER A 334 1.25 23.42 -11.40
N ASP A 335 1.40 22.16 -11.81
CA ASP A 335 1.70 21.04 -10.92
C ASP A 335 3.08 21.20 -10.27
N ALA A 336 4.08 21.66 -11.03
CA ALA A 336 5.42 21.96 -10.49
C ALA A 336 5.39 23.03 -9.40
N ARG A 337 4.53 24.06 -9.56
CA ARG A 337 4.29 25.08 -8.55
C ARG A 337 3.61 24.52 -7.32
N TRP A 338 2.57 23.70 -7.49
CA TRP A 338 1.88 23.03 -6.37
C TRP A 338 2.78 22.09 -5.60
N ALA A 339 3.62 21.32 -6.31
CA ALA A 339 4.59 20.44 -5.68
C ALA A 339 5.58 21.23 -4.82
N ARG A 340 6.13 22.34 -5.36
CA ARG A 340 7.09 23.20 -4.63
C ARG A 340 6.44 23.85 -3.41
N ASP A 341 5.28 24.50 -3.59
CA ASP A 341 4.58 25.16 -2.48
C ASP A 341 4.12 24.17 -1.41
N GLY A 342 3.72 22.96 -1.80
CA GLY A 342 3.36 21.88 -0.88
C GLY A 342 4.55 21.38 -0.05
N ILE A 343 5.74 21.22 -0.67
CA ILE A 343 6.98 20.83 0.03
C ILE A 343 7.39 21.93 1.00
N ASP A 344 7.42 23.18 0.55
CA ASP A 344 7.75 24.33 1.38
C ASP A 344 6.79 24.50 2.56
N ALA A 345 5.49 24.30 2.33
CA ALA A 345 4.48 24.36 3.37
C ALA A 345 4.68 23.26 4.42
N PHE A 346 5.03 22.04 3.98
CA PHE A 346 5.32 20.92 4.85
C PHE A 346 6.55 21.18 5.72
N GLU A 347 7.65 21.65 5.13
CA GLU A 347 8.91 21.90 5.83
C GLU A 347 8.82 23.04 6.83
N ASN A 348 8.23 24.16 6.41
CA ASN A 348 8.17 25.39 7.20
C ASN A 348 6.96 25.47 8.14
N GLY A 349 6.09 24.47 8.16
CA GLY A 349 4.91 24.46 9.04
C GLY A 349 3.87 25.53 8.71
N ARG A 350 3.80 25.96 7.47
CA ARG A 350 2.83 26.95 7.01
C ARG A 350 1.68 26.31 6.21
N ARG A 351 0.60 27.02 6.04
CA ARG A 351 -0.45 26.63 5.11
C ARG A 351 0.05 26.78 3.68
N ALA A 352 -0.14 25.79 2.83
CA ALA A 352 0.15 25.90 1.41
C ALA A 352 -0.67 27.06 0.82
N ARG A 353 -0.04 27.91 0.04
CA ARG A 353 -0.69 29.06 -0.64
C ARG A 353 -1.58 28.59 -1.77
N THR A 354 -1.14 27.54 -2.44
CA THR A 354 -1.86 26.88 -3.53
C THR A 354 -2.06 25.43 -3.10
N GLN A 355 -3.30 24.99 -2.95
CA GLN A 355 -3.60 23.60 -2.63
C GLN A 355 -4.03 22.90 -3.91
N ALA A 356 -3.37 21.76 -4.21
CA ALA A 356 -3.96 20.80 -5.12
C ALA A 356 -5.34 20.35 -4.56
N PRO A 357 -6.30 19.99 -5.42
CA PRO A 357 -7.61 19.53 -4.97
C PRO A 357 -7.46 18.45 -3.90
N GLU A 358 -8.27 18.54 -2.83
CA GLU A 358 -8.20 17.57 -1.74
C GLU A 358 -8.26 16.13 -2.28
N LEU A 359 -7.21 15.38 -2.03
CA LEU A 359 -7.14 13.99 -2.45
C LEU A 359 -7.92 13.14 -1.46
N LYS A 360 -9.13 12.74 -1.83
CA LYS A 360 -9.72 11.56 -1.23
C LYS A 360 -8.97 10.35 -1.79
N ILE A 361 -8.07 9.79 -0.99
CA ILE A 361 -7.31 8.59 -1.38
C ILE A 361 -8.28 7.41 -1.40
N ASN A 362 -8.92 7.19 -2.54
CA ASN A 362 -9.72 6.01 -2.77
C ASN A 362 -8.80 4.86 -3.13
N GLN A 363 -8.68 3.93 -2.20
CA GLN A 363 -7.91 2.72 -2.41
C GLN A 363 -8.75 1.70 -3.19
N HIS A 364 -8.10 0.94 -4.07
CA HIS A 364 -8.75 -0.19 -4.71
C HIS A 364 -9.02 -1.28 -3.66
N GLN A 365 -10.28 -1.58 -3.35
CA GLN A 365 -10.66 -2.64 -2.42
C GLN A 365 -10.87 -3.95 -3.19
N ASP A 366 -10.02 -4.95 -2.93
CA ASP A 366 -10.17 -6.31 -3.48
C ASP A 366 -11.03 -7.14 -2.53
N VAL A 367 -12.37 -6.96 -2.60
CA VAL A 367 -13.34 -7.68 -1.77
C VAL A 367 -13.22 -9.19 -1.93
N VAL A 368 -12.93 -9.68 -3.14
CA VAL A 368 -12.74 -11.12 -3.39
C VAL A 368 -11.53 -11.64 -2.63
N ALA A 369 -10.42 -10.88 -2.62
CA ALA A 369 -9.25 -11.29 -1.81
C ALA A 369 -9.57 -11.29 -0.32
N ALA A 370 -10.35 -10.33 0.17
CA ALA A 370 -10.76 -10.26 1.56
C ALA A 370 -11.62 -11.48 1.96
N LEU A 371 -12.60 -11.82 1.14
CA LEU A 371 -13.44 -13.02 1.37
C LEU A 371 -12.62 -14.31 1.32
N LEU A 372 -11.70 -14.46 0.36
CA LEU A 372 -10.83 -15.63 0.27
C LEU A 372 -9.88 -15.76 1.47
N ASN A 373 -9.34 -14.63 1.97
CA ASN A 373 -8.52 -14.63 3.17
C ASN A 373 -9.36 -14.98 4.41
N GLY A 374 -10.56 -14.43 4.53
CA GLY A 374 -11.51 -14.77 5.59
C GLY A 374 -11.88 -16.26 5.58
N LEU A 375 -12.23 -16.79 4.41
CA LEU A 375 -12.55 -18.23 4.25
C LEU A 375 -11.36 -19.13 4.62
N ARG A 376 -10.13 -18.73 4.23
CA ARG A 376 -8.92 -19.45 4.64
C ARG A 376 -8.75 -19.47 6.16
N THR A 377 -8.95 -18.32 6.81
CA THR A 377 -8.87 -18.23 8.28
C THR A 377 -9.96 -19.08 8.93
N LEU A 378 -11.19 -19.02 8.42
CA LEU A 378 -12.31 -19.83 8.92
C LEU A 378 -11.97 -21.32 8.85
N VAL A 379 -11.64 -21.83 7.67
CA VAL A 379 -11.35 -23.25 7.45
C VAL A 379 -10.11 -23.68 8.24
N GLY A 380 -9.00 -22.91 8.15
CA GLY A 380 -7.75 -23.28 8.83
C GLY A 380 -7.89 -23.30 10.34
N PHE A 381 -8.59 -22.32 10.92
CA PHE A 381 -8.84 -22.29 12.37
C PHE A 381 -9.85 -23.37 12.80
N SER A 382 -10.95 -23.58 12.05
CA SER A 382 -11.93 -24.60 12.38
C SER A 382 -11.36 -26.03 12.34
N VAL A 383 -10.49 -26.31 11.36
CA VAL A 383 -9.77 -27.61 11.30
C VAL A 383 -8.86 -27.77 12.53
N ALA A 384 -8.09 -26.74 12.88
CA ALA A 384 -7.24 -26.78 14.07
C ALA A 384 -8.06 -26.95 15.35
N ALA A 385 -9.19 -26.23 15.47
CA ALA A 385 -10.11 -26.34 16.61
C ALA A 385 -10.73 -27.76 16.73
N ALA A 386 -11.16 -28.33 15.61
CA ALA A 386 -11.67 -29.71 15.59
C ALA A 386 -10.60 -30.71 16.04
N LEU A 387 -9.35 -30.56 15.59
CA LEU A 387 -8.24 -31.41 16.04
C LEU A 387 -7.96 -31.23 17.54
N CYS A 388 -8.08 -30.02 18.08
CA CYS A 388 -7.96 -29.79 19.53
C CYS A 388 -9.07 -30.49 20.32
N ILE A 389 -10.31 -30.39 19.86
CA ILE A 389 -11.47 -31.06 20.53
C ILE A 389 -11.32 -32.60 20.49
N ILE A 390 -10.94 -33.15 19.33
CA ILE A 390 -10.78 -34.58 19.13
C ILE A 390 -9.61 -35.15 19.96
N SER A 391 -8.49 -34.38 20.08
CA SER A 391 -7.34 -34.84 20.85
C SER A 391 -7.54 -34.81 22.35
N ASP A 392 -8.43 -33.96 22.85
CA ASP A 392 -8.70 -33.69 24.27
C ASP A 392 -7.43 -33.42 25.13
N ILE A 393 -6.39 -32.89 24.49
CA ILE A 393 -5.11 -32.55 25.17
C ILE A 393 -5.13 -31.07 25.55
N PRO A 394 -5.07 -30.70 26.85
CA PRO A 394 -5.14 -29.29 27.28
C PRO A 394 -4.07 -28.39 26.67
N ALA A 395 -2.86 -28.91 26.43
CA ALA A 395 -1.75 -28.15 25.81
C ALA A 395 -2.07 -27.66 24.37
N THR A 396 -3.04 -28.27 23.68
CA THR A 396 -3.43 -27.88 22.31
C THR A 396 -4.11 -26.52 22.25
N TYR A 397 -4.74 -26.06 23.32
CA TYR A 397 -5.43 -24.76 23.35
C TYR A 397 -4.47 -23.58 23.21
N SER A 398 -3.28 -23.66 23.82
CA SER A 398 -2.24 -22.65 23.63
C SER A 398 -1.73 -22.60 22.18
N ALA A 399 -1.59 -23.76 21.56
CA ALA A 399 -1.21 -23.90 20.16
C ALA A 399 -2.31 -23.36 19.21
N LEU A 400 -3.58 -23.55 19.54
CA LEU A 400 -4.71 -23.01 18.78
C LEU A 400 -4.71 -21.47 18.76
N ALA A 401 -4.33 -20.83 19.87
CA ALA A 401 -4.13 -19.38 19.91
C ALA A 401 -3.02 -18.92 18.94
N GLN A 402 -1.92 -19.68 18.80
CA GLN A 402 -0.88 -19.40 17.80
C GLN A 402 -1.43 -19.49 16.36
N VAL A 403 -2.24 -20.49 16.07
CA VAL A 403 -2.91 -20.63 14.76
C VAL A 403 -3.74 -19.38 14.46
N ALA A 404 -4.56 -18.93 15.41
CA ALA A 404 -5.37 -17.72 15.26
C ALA A 404 -4.52 -16.47 14.97
N ILE A 405 -3.45 -16.24 15.71
CA ILE A 405 -2.55 -15.09 15.55
C ILE A 405 -1.94 -15.09 14.14
N ILE A 406 -1.36 -16.20 13.72
CA ILE A 406 -0.58 -16.22 12.48
C ILE A 406 -1.47 -16.26 11.25
N LEU A 407 -2.60 -16.97 11.26
CA LEU A 407 -3.52 -16.97 10.13
C LEU A 407 -4.11 -15.58 9.86
N THR A 408 -4.46 -14.83 10.91
CA THR A 408 -4.97 -13.47 10.76
C THR A 408 -3.88 -12.51 10.29
N LEU A 409 -2.70 -12.50 10.93
CA LEU A 409 -1.60 -11.61 10.54
C LEU A 409 -1.06 -11.90 9.14
N ALA A 410 -1.08 -13.15 8.68
CA ALA A 410 -0.67 -13.52 7.33
C ALA A 410 -1.49 -12.80 6.24
N ALA A 411 -2.74 -12.46 6.52
CA ALA A 411 -3.60 -11.76 5.57
C ALA A 411 -3.15 -10.30 5.29
N THR A 412 -2.38 -9.69 6.20
CA THR A 412 -1.82 -8.34 6.00
C THR A 412 -0.55 -8.34 5.15
N THR A 413 0.04 -9.50 4.87
CA THR A 413 1.32 -9.61 4.16
C THR A 413 1.12 -9.86 2.67
N TYR A 414 1.99 -9.28 1.83
CA TYR A 414 2.03 -9.59 0.40
C TYR A 414 2.58 -10.99 0.13
N ASN A 415 3.54 -11.45 0.95
CA ASN A 415 4.19 -12.76 0.85
C ASN A 415 3.68 -13.72 1.93
N VAL A 416 2.47 -14.22 1.74
CA VAL A 416 1.83 -15.17 2.68
C VAL A 416 2.64 -16.46 2.85
N ARG A 417 3.25 -16.97 1.77
CA ARG A 417 4.12 -18.17 1.84
C ARG A 417 5.37 -17.91 2.67
N GLY A 418 6.02 -16.76 2.45
CA GLY A 418 7.19 -16.36 3.23
C GLY A 418 6.85 -16.17 4.71
N PHE A 419 5.67 -15.66 5.02
CA PHE A 419 5.20 -15.51 6.40
C PHE A 419 4.95 -16.87 7.08
N GLY A 420 4.29 -17.80 6.38
CA GLY A 420 4.10 -19.18 6.85
C GLY A 420 5.43 -19.92 7.04
N MET A 421 6.40 -19.75 6.13
CA MET A 421 7.74 -20.30 6.29
C MET A 421 8.46 -19.66 7.49
N GLY A 422 8.23 -18.37 7.75
CA GLY A 422 8.73 -17.69 8.93
C GLY A 422 8.22 -18.30 10.24
N ALA A 423 6.96 -18.71 10.28
CA ALA A 423 6.40 -19.44 11.42
C ALA A 423 6.99 -20.84 11.54
N LEU A 424 7.07 -21.58 10.42
CA LEU A 424 7.61 -22.94 10.39
C LEU A 424 9.08 -23.04 10.82
N LEU A 425 9.90 -22.04 10.51
CA LEU A 425 11.31 -21.98 10.89
C LEU A 425 11.54 -21.22 12.19
N GLY A 426 10.78 -20.15 12.44
CA GLY A 426 10.93 -19.29 13.62
C GLY A 426 10.50 -19.98 14.91
N THR A 427 9.41 -20.78 14.87
CA THR A 427 8.91 -21.48 16.05
C THR A 427 9.90 -22.53 16.59
N PRO A 428 10.45 -23.46 15.77
CA PRO A 428 11.46 -24.39 16.26
C PRO A 428 12.72 -23.70 16.77
N LEU A 429 13.17 -22.64 16.09
CA LEU A 429 14.31 -21.86 16.55
C LEU A 429 14.05 -21.24 17.93
N ALA A 430 12.86 -20.66 18.12
CA ALA A 430 12.44 -20.09 19.39
C ALA A 430 12.38 -21.15 20.50
N ILE A 431 11.89 -22.36 20.22
CA ILE A 431 11.82 -23.47 21.17
C ILE A 431 13.22 -23.89 21.62
N ILE A 432 14.14 -24.08 20.68
CA ILE A 432 15.53 -24.49 21.01
C ILE A 432 16.21 -23.43 21.89
N VAL A 433 16.10 -22.15 21.50
CA VAL A 433 16.74 -21.07 22.25
C VAL A 433 16.08 -20.88 23.62
N ALA A 434 14.75 -21.00 23.71
CA ALA A 434 14.03 -20.92 24.98
C ALA A 434 14.36 -22.11 25.90
N ALA A 435 14.53 -23.32 25.35
CA ALA A 435 14.95 -24.48 26.12
C ALA A 435 16.34 -24.28 26.74
N VAL A 436 17.31 -23.83 25.93
CA VAL A 436 18.67 -23.53 26.43
C VAL A 436 18.60 -22.47 27.51
N LEU A 437 17.85 -21.40 27.33
CA LEU A 437 17.71 -20.36 28.35
C LEU A 437 17.06 -20.89 29.62
N ASN A 438 15.95 -21.61 29.49
CA ASN A 438 15.14 -22.08 30.61
C ASN A 438 15.86 -23.14 31.48
N PHE A 439 16.63 -24.05 30.84
CA PHE A 439 17.21 -25.17 31.56
C PHE A 439 18.69 -25.01 31.88
N GLU A 440 19.45 -24.29 31.03
CA GLU A 440 20.91 -24.16 31.21
C GLU A 440 21.34 -22.79 31.78
N VAL A 441 20.60 -21.72 31.47
CA VAL A 441 21.02 -20.37 31.82
C VAL A 441 20.26 -19.84 33.03
N LEU A 442 18.94 -19.78 33.02
CA LEU A 442 18.11 -19.16 34.06
C LEU A 442 18.26 -19.84 35.44
N PRO A 443 18.48 -21.15 35.58
CA PRO A 443 18.66 -21.76 36.88
C PRO A 443 19.95 -21.30 37.61
N LYS A 444 20.90 -20.66 36.87
CA LYS A 444 22.17 -20.18 37.43
C LYS A 444 22.09 -18.77 38.05
N GLY A 445 20.99 -18.05 37.80
CA GLY A 445 20.79 -16.71 38.35
C GLY A 445 19.32 -16.32 38.34
N ALA A 446 18.82 -15.89 39.51
CA ALA A 446 17.40 -15.54 39.69
C ALA A 446 17.13 -14.03 39.55
N ASP A 447 18.18 -13.23 39.35
CA ASP A 447 18.06 -11.78 39.35
C ASP A 447 17.66 -11.18 38.01
N MET A 448 16.91 -10.07 38.05
CA MET A 448 16.48 -9.36 36.86
C MET A 448 17.65 -8.91 35.95
N PRO A 449 18.80 -8.41 36.47
CA PRO A 449 19.96 -8.09 35.62
C PRO A 449 20.49 -9.31 34.84
N PHE A 450 20.47 -10.49 35.46
CA PHE A 450 20.90 -11.73 34.82
C PHE A 450 19.96 -12.11 33.64
N LEU A 451 18.65 -12.05 33.86
CA LEU A 451 17.66 -12.25 32.78
C LEU A 451 17.86 -11.23 31.66
N ALA A 452 18.07 -9.95 31.99
CA ALA A 452 18.29 -8.89 31.02
C ALA A 452 19.51 -9.17 30.12
N LEU A 453 20.60 -9.67 30.66
CA LEU A 453 21.80 -10.08 29.91
C LEU A 453 21.55 -11.32 29.07
N ALA A 454 20.87 -12.32 29.64
CA ALA A 454 20.60 -13.59 28.97
C ALA A 454 19.74 -13.45 27.71
N ILE A 455 18.83 -12.47 27.65
CA ILE A 455 17.95 -12.23 26.49
C ILE A 455 18.58 -11.37 25.39
N ILE A 456 19.77 -10.75 25.62
CA ILE A 456 20.44 -9.91 24.60
C ILE A 456 20.59 -10.62 23.26
N PRO A 457 21.18 -11.84 23.17
CA PRO A 457 21.42 -12.50 21.89
C PRO A 457 20.13 -12.73 21.11
N VAL A 458 19.05 -13.05 21.81
CA VAL A 458 17.75 -13.34 21.19
C VAL A 458 17.13 -12.09 20.60
N ILE A 459 17.12 -10.98 21.35
CA ILE A 459 16.54 -9.73 20.90
C ILE A 459 17.35 -9.14 19.74
N PHE A 460 18.68 -9.10 19.87
CA PHE A 460 19.55 -8.60 18.82
C PHE A 460 19.45 -9.47 17.56
N GLY A 461 19.46 -10.79 17.71
CA GLY A 461 19.29 -11.71 16.59
C GLY A 461 17.94 -11.52 15.88
N SER A 462 16.85 -11.43 16.63
CA SER A 462 15.51 -11.17 16.08
C SER A 462 15.43 -9.82 15.38
N CYS A 463 15.97 -8.75 15.99
CA CYS A 463 16.00 -7.42 15.38
C CYS A 463 16.84 -7.37 14.09
N LEU A 464 17.99 -8.04 14.05
CA LEU A 464 18.81 -8.14 12.83
C LEU A 464 18.09 -8.88 11.70
N LEU A 465 17.39 -9.97 12.03
CA LEU A 465 16.55 -10.68 11.06
C LEU A 465 15.37 -9.82 10.56
N LEU A 466 14.78 -8.99 11.42
CA LEU A 466 13.69 -8.06 11.06
C LEU A 466 14.14 -6.97 10.08
N LEU A 467 15.38 -6.53 10.12
CA LEU A 467 15.90 -5.48 9.22
C LEU A 467 16.05 -5.96 7.76
N ASN A 468 16.14 -7.25 7.53
CA ASN A 468 16.22 -7.81 6.18
C ASN A 468 14.85 -8.33 5.72
N PRO A 469 14.25 -7.81 4.64
CA PRO A 469 12.93 -8.22 4.16
C PRO A 469 12.77 -9.71 3.88
N ARG A 470 13.86 -10.44 3.58
CA ARG A 470 13.82 -11.89 3.32
C ARG A 470 13.71 -12.71 4.59
N THR A 471 14.35 -12.28 5.67
CA THR A 471 14.39 -12.99 6.96
C THR A 471 13.45 -12.38 8.00
N ALA A 472 12.87 -11.21 7.71
CA ALA A 472 11.96 -10.52 8.61
C ALA A 472 10.82 -11.41 9.17
N PRO A 473 10.18 -12.29 8.37
CA PRO A 473 9.16 -13.20 8.91
C PRO A 473 9.70 -14.19 9.95
N ILE A 474 10.95 -14.65 9.81
CA ILE A 474 11.62 -15.54 10.77
C ILE A 474 11.94 -14.76 12.05
N GLY A 475 12.53 -13.57 11.90
CA GLY A 475 12.85 -12.69 13.04
C GLY A 475 11.62 -12.28 13.83
N PHE A 476 10.51 -11.96 13.15
CA PHE A 476 9.25 -11.62 13.80
C PHE A 476 8.67 -12.82 14.58
N ASN A 477 8.49 -13.95 13.93
CA ASN A 477 7.90 -15.13 14.58
C ASN A 477 8.83 -15.66 15.68
N GLY A 478 10.14 -15.77 15.40
CA GLY A 478 11.12 -16.22 16.41
C GLY A 478 11.17 -15.32 17.64
N GLY A 479 11.25 -13.99 17.46
CA GLY A 479 11.32 -13.05 18.56
C GLY A 479 10.05 -12.92 19.39
N VAL A 480 8.88 -12.95 18.73
CA VAL A 480 7.58 -12.86 19.40
C VAL A 480 7.28 -14.16 20.17
N PHE A 481 7.40 -15.30 19.49
CA PHE A 481 7.08 -16.60 20.11
C PHE A 481 8.15 -17.06 21.10
N PHE A 482 9.37 -16.55 21.04
CA PHE A 482 10.38 -16.82 22.07
C PHE A 482 9.86 -16.48 23.48
N PHE A 483 9.29 -15.30 23.69
CA PHE A 483 8.77 -14.92 25.02
C PHE A 483 7.51 -15.69 25.41
N VAL A 484 6.68 -16.08 24.42
CA VAL A 484 5.51 -16.96 24.67
C VAL A 484 5.95 -18.35 25.10
N ILE A 485 6.96 -18.91 24.44
CA ILE A 485 7.51 -20.24 24.68
C ILE A 485 8.30 -20.28 25.99
N LEU A 486 9.13 -19.27 26.24
CA LEU A 486 9.89 -19.14 27.50
C LEU A 486 8.94 -19.06 28.71
N GLY A 487 7.78 -18.41 28.54
CA GLY A 487 6.74 -18.34 29.55
C GLY A 487 7.24 -17.63 30.82
N VAL A 488 7.91 -16.48 30.64
CA VAL A 488 8.45 -15.70 31.77
C VAL A 488 7.33 -15.33 32.73
N ALA A 489 7.44 -15.77 33.98
CA ALA A 489 6.47 -15.60 35.05
C ALA A 489 7.12 -15.26 36.37
N ASN A 490 6.34 -14.75 37.37
CA ASN A 490 6.84 -14.45 38.72
C ASN A 490 7.34 -15.73 39.42
N GLN A 491 6.72 -16.87 39.12
CA GLN A 491 7.19 -18.19 39.50
C GLN A 491 7.49 -18.99 38.26
N GLN A 492 8.78 -19.08 37.91
CA GLN A 492 9.22 -19.78 36.70
C GLN A 492 9.13 -21.28 36.90
N ASN A 493 8.51 -21.97 35.91
CA ASN A 493 8.44 -23.43 35.91
C ASN A 493 9.64 -24.00 35.12
N TYR A 494 10.44 -24.82 35.78
CA TYR A 494 11.60 -25.49 35.20
C TYR A 494 11.37 -26.98 34.92
N GLN A 495 10.11 -27.45 34.89
CA GLN A 495 9.80 -28.84 34.62
C GLN A 495 9.96 -29.15 33.12
N PRO A 496 10.87 -30.09 32.73
CA PRO A 496 11.14 -30.37 31.34
C PRO A 496 9.95 -30.99 30.59
N LEU A 497 9.15 -31.82 31.26
CA LEU A 497 8.01 -32.50 30.67
C LEU A 497 6.92 -31.48 30.27
N ASP A 498 6.54 -30.58 31.17
CA ASP A 498 5.56 -29.53 30.88
C ASP A 498 6.02 -28.61 29.74
N PHE A 499 7.32 -28.33 29.69
CA PHE A 499 7.90 -27.55 28.61
C PHE A 499 7.81 -28.27 27.27
N ILE A 500 8.14 -29.58 27.23
CA ILE A 500 8.10 -30.39 26.01
C ILE A 500 6.66 -30.53 25.54
N ASP A 501 5.71 -30.94 26.40
CA ASP A 501 4.32 -31.15 26.06
C ASP A 501 3.69 -29.90 25.43
N ARG A 502 3.90 -28.73 26.02
CA ARG A 502 3.39 -27.47 25.51
C ARG A 502 4.04 -27.09 24.18
N ASN A 503 5.34 -27.26 24.03
CA ASN A 503 6.09 -26.78 22.88
C ASN A 503 6.01 -27.73 21.66
N VAL A 504 5.77 -29.02 21.86
CA VAL A 504 5.43 -29.95 20.78
C VAL A 504 4.14 -29.52 20.10
N MET A 505 3.14 -29.04 20.84
CA MET A 505 1.89 -28.55 20.26
C MET A 505 2.09 -27.28 19.43
N TYR A 506 3.03 -26.40 19.81
CA TYR A 506 3.41 -25.25 18.98
C TYR A 506 4.08 -25.65 17.66
N LEU A 507 4.83 -26.76 17.61
CA LEU A 507 5.37 -27.30 16.35
C LEU A 507 4.26 -27.81 15.44
N PHE A 508 3.29 -28.56 15.97
CA PHE A 508 2.12 -28.98 15.21
C PHE A 508 1.30 -27.80 14.70
N ALA A 509 1.11 -26.76 15.52
CA ALA A 509 0.47 -25.53 15.11
C ALA A 509 1.21 -24.86 13.93
N ALA A 510 2.54 -24.78 14.00
CA ALA A 510 3.35 -24.20 12.92
C ALA A 510 3.19 -24.98 11.60
N ILE A 511 3.08 -26.31 11.66
CA ILE A 511 2.82 -27.16 10.49
C ILE A 511 1.40 -26.90 9.94
N ILE A 512 0.38 -26.88 10.80
CA ILE A 512 -1.02 -26.59 10.41
C ILE A 512 -1.13 -25.21 9.76
N ILE A 513 -0.48 -24.21 10.34
CA ILE A 513 -0.39 -22.85 9.81
C ILE A 513 0.22 -22.85 8.40
N PHE A 514 1.38 -23.50 8.25
CA PHE A 514 2.07 -23.58 6.96
C PHE A 514 1.20 -24.27 5.90
N ILE A 515 0.60 -25.40 6.23
CA ILE A 515 -0.34 -26.13 5.36
C ILE A 515 -1.52 -25.23 4.98
N SER A 516 -2.13 -24.56 5.96
CA SER A 516 -3.27 -23.65 5.73
C SER A 516 -2.91 -22.48 4.82
N LEU A 517 -1.73 -21.89 4.98
CA LEU A 517 -1.30 -20.74 4.19
C LEU A 517 -0.82 -21.12 2.78
N VAL A 518 -0.33 -22.35 2.58
CA VAL A 518 0.23 -22.80 1.30
C VAL A 518 -0.78 -23.59 0.47
N LEU A 519 -1.59 -24.43 1.10
CA LEU A 519 -2.55 -25.33 0.41
C LEU A 519 -3.97 -24.77 0.35
N LEU A 520 -4.46 -24.13 1.44
CA LEU A 520 -5.81 -23.58 1.44
C LEU A 520 -5.85 -22.27 0.66
N LEU A 521 -6.51 -22.28 -0.50
CA LEU A 521 -6.74 -21.08 -1.33
C LEU A 521 -5.47 -20.22 -1.52
N PRO A 522 -4.40 -20.77 -2.10
CA PRO A 522 -3.10 -20.08 -2.14
C PRO A 522 -3.23 -18.72 -2.81
N PRO A 523 -2.74 -17.63 -2.19
CA PRO A 523 -2.76 -16.31 -2.79
C PRO A 523 -1.78 -16.30 -3.97
N SER A 524 -2.32 -16.32 -5.19
CA SER A 524 -1.53 -16.25 -6.41
C SER A 524 -1.39 -14.79 -6.84
N ALA A 525 -0.16 -14.30 -6.97
CA ALA A 525 0.13 -12.98 -7.53
C ALA A 525 -0.49 -12.81 -8.93
N SER A 526 -0.49 -13.87 -9.72
CA SER A 526 -1.10 -13.89 -11.05
C SER A 526 -2.63 -13.69 -10.98
N ARG A 527 -3.33 -14.40 -10.08
CA ARG A 527 -4.80 -14.24 -9.91
C ARG A 527 -5.17 -12.85 -9.39
N ARG A 528 -4.40 -12.31 -8.44
CA ARG A 528 -4.63 -10.94 -7.92
C ARG A 528 -4.47 -9.90 -9.03
N ARG A 529 -3.42 -10.02 -9.83
CA ARG A 529 -3.17 -9.18 -11.00
C ARG A 529 -4.31 -9.27 -12.02
N PHE A 530 -4.80 -10.47 -12.30
CA PHE A 530 -5.92 -10.71 -13.20
C PHE A 530 -7.22 -10.02 -12.71
N ARG A 531 -7.51 -10.06 -11.39
CA ARG A 531 -8.66 -9.36 -10.82
C ARG A 531 -8.59 -7.85 -10.98
N VAL A 532 -7.39 -7.26 -10.82
CA VAL A 532 -7.21 -5.83 -11.12
C VAL A 532 -7.49 -5.55 -12.59
N GLY A 533 -7.03 -6.41 -13.49
CA GLY A 533 -7.35 -6.31 -14.93
C GLY A 533 -8.86 -6.35 -15.21
N ILE A 534 -9.60 -7.25 -14.55
CA ILE A 534 -11.08 -7.30 -14.66
C ILE A 534 -11.71 -6.00 -14.13
N ALA A 535 -11.18 -5.45 -13.01
CA ALA A 535 -11.71 -4.20 -12.46
C ALA A 535 -11.48 -3.02 -13.42
N VAL A 536 -10.28 -2.94 -14.03
CA VAL A 536 -9.97 -1.94 -15.06
C VAL A 536 -10.90 -2.09 -16.27
N ALA A 537 -11.07 -3.31 -16.77
CA ALA A 537 -11.94 -3.61 -17.89
C ALA A 537 -13.40 -3.20 -17.60
N ARG A 538 -13.92 -3.53 -16.42
CA ARG A 538 -15.28 -3.16 -15.99
C ARG A 538 -15.46 -1.64 -15.89
N ASP A 539 -14.49 -0.94 -15.31
CA ASP A 539 -14.55 0.52 -15.18
C ASP A 539 -14.51 1.17 -16.56
N LEU A 540 -13.69 0.65 -17.47
CA LEU A 540 -13.60 1.13 -18.86
C LEU A 540 -14.90 0.88 -19.65
N THR A 541 -15.49 -0.31 -19.55
CA THR A 541 -16.80 -0.63 -20.17
C THR A 541 -17.90 0.31 -19.67
N ARG A 542 -17.97 0.58 -18.36
CA ARG A 542 -18.92 1.55 -17.81
C ARG A 542 -18.66 2.96 -18.34
N ARG A 543 -17.38 3.32 -18.53
CA ARG A 543 -16.98 4.60 -19.08
C ARG A 543 -17.45 4.75 -20.53
N PHE A 544 -17.25 3.75 -21.36
CA PHE A 544 -17.74 3.74 -22.75
C PHE A 544 -19.26 3.87 -22.83
N ALA A 545 -19.99 3.32 -21.88
CA ALA A 545 -21.44 3.44 -21.79
C ALA A 545 -21.93 4.80 -21.20
N GLY A 546 -21.04 5.76 -20.98
CA GLY A 546 -21.43 7.05 -20.40
C GLY A 546 -21.59 7.05 -18.88
N GLN A 547 -21.42 5.89 -18.25
CA GLN A 547 -21.55 5.70 -16.82
C GLN A 547 -20.15 5.78 -16.15
N GLY A 548 -20.10 6.08 -14.88
CA GLY A 548 -18.87 6.04 -14.11
C GLY A 548 -18.58 7.35 -13.38
N GLU A 549 -17.68 7.26 -12.41
CA GLU A 549 -17.26 8.37 -11.56
C GLU A 549 -16.60 9.48 -12.41
N GLN A 550 -16.95 10.73 -12.15
CA GLN A 550 -16.31 11.87 -12.82
C GLN A 550 -14.82 11.94 -12.47
N ALA A 551 -14.02 12.50 -13.37
CA ALA A 551 -12.60 12.69 -13.14
C ALA A 551 -12.37 13.55 -11.91
N GLY A 552 -11.60 13.01 -10.95
CA GLY A 552 -11.25 13.67 -9.71
C GLY A 552 -10.05 13.00 -9.07
N SER A 553 -9.60 13.57 -7.97
CA SER A 553 -8.48 13.04 -7.19
C SER A 553 -8.67 11.58 -6.77
N ALA A 554 -9.90 11.15 -6.53
CA ALA A 554 -10.25 9.78 -6.18
C ALA A 554 -9.95 8.77 -7.32
N LEU A 555 -10.25 9.14 -8.57
CA LEU A 555 -9.96 8.29 -9.74
C LEU A 555 -8.46 8.19 -10.00
N ILE A 556 -7.76 9.31 -9.90
CA ILE A 556 -6.29 9.38 -10.03
C ILE A 556 -5.63 8.50 -8.97
N SER A 557 -6.04 8.66 -7.71
CA SER A 557 -5.52 7.86 -6.61
C SER A 557 -5.75 6.35 -6.82
N ARG A 558 -6.93 5.95 -7.30
CA ARG A 558 -7.27 4.55 -7.60
C ARG A 558 -6.43 3.99 -8.74
N HIS A 559 -6.19 4.79 -9.78
CA HIS A 559 -5.32 4.44 -10.89
C HIS A 559 -3.90 4.08 -10.41
N TYR A 560 -3.27 5.00 -9.68
CA TYR A 560 -1.91 4.75 -9.17
C TYR A 560 -1.85 3.63 -8.13
N ASP A 561 -2.89 3.47 -7.30
CA ASP A 561 -2.95 2.35 -6.36
C ASP A 561 -2.99 0.99 -7.07
N ARG A 562 -3.74 0.89 -8.16
CA ARG A 562 -3.77 -0.31 -9.01
C ARG A 562 -2.40 -0.61 -9.61
N LEU A 563 -1.75 0.41 -10.17
CA LEU A 563 -0.41 0.25 -10.75
C LEU A 563 0.61 -0.19 -9.70
N ASN A 564 0.62 0.45 -8.52
CA ASN A 564 1.52 0.07 -7.44
C ASN A 564 1.29 -1.37 -6.98
N ARG A 565 0.04 -1.80 -6.82
CA ARG A 565 -0.28 -3.19 -6.46
C ARG A 565 0.22 -4.19 -7.49
N ILE A 566 0.05 -3.90 -8.78
CA ILE A 566 0.55 -4.79 -9.84
C ILE A 566 2.07 -4.89 -9.76
N LEU A 567 2.78 -3.78 -9.50
CA LEU A 567 4.24 -3.76 -9.34
C LEU A 567 4.69 -4.59 -8.13
N GLU A 568 4.03 -4.41 -6.97
CA GLU A 568 4.34 -5.20 -5.78
C GLU A 568 4.18 -6.71 -6.05
N TRP A 569 3.11 -7.12 -6.73
CA TRP A 569 2.93 -8.53 -7.08
C TRP A 569 3.89 -9.02 -8.16
N ASN A 570 4.34 -8.13 -9.06
CA ASN A 570 5.34 -8.47 -10.08
C ASN A 570 6.70 -8.86 -9.45
N ARG A 571 7.02 -8.37 -8.25
CA ARG A 571 8.23 -8.77 -7.51
C ARG A 571 8.26 -10.27 -7.18
N TYR A 572 7.08 -10.90 -7.08
CA TYR A 572 6.94 -12.32 -6.77
C TYR A 572 6.71 -13.20 -8.01
N LEU A 573 6.79 -12.64 -9.20
CA LEU A 573 6.65 -13.36 -10.47
C LEU A 573 7.99 -13.40 -11.22
N PRO A 574 8.24 -14.46 -12.01
CA PRO A 574 9.44 -14.52 -12.86
C PRO A 574 9.52 -13.29 -13.78
N ALA A 575 10.74 -12.81 -14.02
CA ALA A 575 10.99 -11.71 -14.95
C ALA A 575 10.89 -12.21 -16.37
N THR A 576 9.69 -12.25 -16.93
CA THR A 576 9.41 -12.68 -18.31
C THR A 576 8.88 -11.51 -19.14
N LEU A 577 9.10 -11.56 -20.46
CA LEU A 577 8.50 -10.60 -21.42
C LEU A 577 6.98 -10.51 -21.27
N ALA A 578 6.31 -11.62 -20.96
CA ALA A 578 4.88 -11.65 -20.70
C ALA A 578 4.48 -10.80 -19.47
N ARG A 579 5.34 -10.75 -18.43
CA ARG A 579 5.12 -9.92 -17.25
C ARG A 579 5.07 -8.44 -17.61
N HIS A 580 6.04 -7.96 -18.38
CA HIS A 580 6.14 -6.57 -18.82
C HIS A 580 4.99 -6.20 -19.76
N ARG A 581 4.67 -7.04 -20.74
CA ARG A 581 3.56 -6.80 -21.68
C ARG A 581 2.20 -6.70 -20.98
N VAL A 582 1.92 -7.57 -20.02
CA VAL A 582 0.66 -7.51 -19.25
C VAL A 582 0.61 -6.25 -18.40
N PHE A 583 1.72 -5.86 -17.77
CA PHE A 583 1.78 -4.63 -16.98
C PHE A 583 1.53 -3.39 -17.85
N SER A 584 2.30 -3.23 -18.94
CA SER A 584 2.17 -2.08 -19.85
C SER A 584 0.75 -1.98 -20.44
N ARG A 585 0.16 -3.10 -20.84
CA ARG A 585 -1.22 -3.12 -21.38
C ARG A 585 -2.27 -2.72 -20.34
N MET A 586 -2.16 -3.24 -19.11
CA MET A 586 -3.08 -2.85 -18.03
C MET A 586 -2.91 -1.38 -17.64
N ALA A 587 -1.68 -0.90 -17.58
CA ALA A 587 -1.39 0.50 -17.29
C ALA A 587 -1.99 1.40 -18.38
N SER A 588 -1.83 1.05 -19.64
CA SER A 588 -2.36 1.82 -20.78
C SER A 588 -3.89 1.87 -20.79
N LEU A 589 -4.58 0.75 -20.54
CA LEU A 589 -6.05 0.70 -20.45
C LEU A 589 -6.59 1.51 -19.26
N ASP A 590 -5.93 1.46 -18.10
CA ASP A 590 -6.37 2.22 -16.94
C ASP A 590 -6.08 3.73 -17.10
N THR A 591 -4.99 4.09 -17.80
CA THR A 591 -4.71 5.48 -18.22
C THR A 591 -5.78 5.98 -19.21
N LEU A 592 -6.21 5.15 -20.15
CA LEU A 592 -7.31 5.49 -21.06
C LEU A 592 -8.62 5.79 -20.30
N ASN A 593 -8.94 5.01 -19.27
CA ASN A 593 -10.09 5.27 -18.41
C ASN A 593 -9.99 6.65 -17.74
N LEU A 594 -8.78 7.02 -17.28
CA LEU A 594 -8.51 8.31 -16.65
C LEU A 594 -8.65 9.46 -17.66
N GLU A 595 -8.06 9.33 -18.86
CA GLU A 595 -8.11 10.39 -19.88
C GLU A 595 -9.53 10.58 -20.46
N LEU A 596 -10.30 9.53 -20.66
CA LEU A 596 -11.71 9.64 -21.01
C LEU A 596 -12.53 10.36 -19.93
N ALA A 597 -12.24 10.09 -18.65
CA ALA A 597 -12.89 10.80 -17.55
C ALA A 597 -12.51 12.30 -17.53
N ARG A 598 -11.23 12.61 -17.80
CA ARG A 598 -10.75 14.00 -17.92
C ARG A 598 -11.43 14.70 -19.09
N ALA A 599 -11.47 14.06 -20.26
CA ALA A 599 -12.10 14.62 -21.43
C ALA A 599 -13.55 15.01 -21.16
N ARG A 600 -14.35 14.12 -20.60
CA ARG A 600 -15.74 14.43 -20.24
C ARG A 600 -15.86 15.56 -19.25
N ARG A 601 -15.07 15.56 -18.16
CA ARG A 601 -15.09 16.63 -17.16
C ARG A 601 -14.77 18.01 -17.76
N HIS A 602 -13.77 18.08 -18.65
CA HIS A 602 -13.38 19.33 -19.29
C HIS A 602 -14.40 19.75 -20.34
N LEU A 603 -14.99 18.81 -21.08
CA LEU A 603 -16.08 19.09 -22.03
C LEU A 603 -17.35 19.58 -21.30
N ASP A 604 -17.73 18.98 -20.17
CA ASP A 604 -18.84 19.45 -19.34
C ASP A 604 -18.63 20.91 -18.90
N ARG A 605 -17.37 21.24 -18.52
CA ARG A 605 -17.00 22.63 -18.17
C ARG A 605 -17.02 23.55 -19.40
N ALA A 606 -16.49 23.09 -20.52
CA ALA A 606 -16.50 23.87 -21.76
C ALA A 606 -17.94 24.12 -22.26
N ALA A 607 -18.85 23.19 -22.03
CA ALA A 607 -20.26 23.33 -22.34
C ALA A 607 -20.97 24.46 -21.53
N THR A 608 -20.38 24.97 -20.48
CA THR A 608 -20.90 26.15 -19.74
C THR A 608 -20.60 27.46 -20.50
N ILE A 609 -19.73 27.45 -21.50
CA ILE A 609 -19.37 28.61 -22.33
C ILE A 609 -20.38 28.74 -23.49
N PRO A 610 -21.21 29.78 -23.55
CA PRO A 610 -22.27 29.86 -24.57
C PRO A 610 -21.77 29.76 -26.00
N ALA A 611 -20.64 30.35 -26.33
CA ALA A 611 -20.08 30.40 -27.69
C ALA A 611 -19.69 29.01 -28.25
N ILE A 612 -19.45 28.01 -27.39
CA ILE A 612 -19.02 26.66 -27.79
C ILE A 612 -19.91 25.55 -27.21
N HIS A 613 -21.06 25.92 -26.63
CA HIS A 613 -21.95 24.99 -25.92
C HIS A 613 -22.32 23.76 -26.78
N GLU A 614 -22.88 23.97 -27.96
CA GLU A 614 -23.32 22.90 -28.87
C GLU A 614 -22.15 22.03 -29.34
N THR A 615 -21.00 22.67 -29.60
CA THR A 615 -19.80 21.95 -30.03
C THR A 615 -19.25 21.07 -28.92
N ALA A 616 -19.24 21.58 -27.70
CA ALA A 616 -18.79 20.81 -26.53
C ALA A 616 -19.73 19.63 -26.24
N LEU A 617 -21.06 19.79 -26.37
CA LEU A 617 -22.02 18.71 -26.24
C LEU A 617 -21.87 17.64 -27.36
N SER A 618 -21.66 18.06 -28.61
CA SER A 618 -21.38 17.13 -29.71
C SER A 618 -20.08 16.35 -29.49
N ALA A 619 -19.04 17.04 -28.98
CA ALA A 619 -17.79 16.41 -28.60
C ALA A 619 -17.97 15.43 -27.41
N LEU A 620 -18.80 15.75 -26.42
CA LEU A 620 -19.14 14.88 -25.31
C LEU A 620 -19.84 13.59 -25.80
N GLN A 621 -20.80 13.71 -26.73
CA GLN A 621 -21.46 12.57 -27.34
C GLN A 621 -20.47 11.69 -28.12
N ALA A 622 -19.49 12.27 -28.81
CA ALA A 622 -18.45 11.52 -29.51
C ALA A 622 -17.57 10.68 -28.57
N THR A 623 -17.52 10.98 -27.25
CA THR A 623 -16.82 10.15 -26.27
C THR A 623 -17.60 8.91 -25.83
N LEU A 624 -18.86 8.76 -26.22
CA LEU A 624 -19.69 7.56 -26.00
C LEU A 624 -19.34 6.53 -27.08
N ILE A 625 -18.61 5.49 -26.69
CA ILE A 625 -17.99 4.57 -27.63
C ILE A 625 -18.87 3.33 -27.81
N HIS A 626 -19.45 3.15 -29.01
CA HIS A 626 -20.10 1.91 -29.41
C HIS A 626 -19.28 1.16 -30.48
N ASP A 627 -18.57 1.92 -31.32
CA ASP A 627 -17.60 1.43 -32.29
C ASP A 627 -16.33 2.30 -32.20
N VAL A 628 -15.18 1.69 -31.99
CA VAL A 628 -13.88 2.38 -31.80
C VAL A 628 -13.54 3.23 -33.03
N ASP A 629 -13.77 2.71 -34.22
CA ASP A 629 -13.37 3.39 -35.45
C ASP A 629 -14.27 4.58 -35.78
N GLN A 630 -15.55 4.44 -35.51
CA GLN A 630 -16.50 5.54 -35.65
C GLN A 630 -16.22 6.62 -34.59
N ALA A 631 -16.03 6.21 -33.35
CA ALA A 631 -15.73 7.13 -32.26
C ALA A 631 -14.42 7.91 -32.48
N LEU A 632 -13.37 7.26 -32.95
CA LEU A 632 -12.11 7.94 -33.28
C LEU A 632 -12.28 8.99 -34.36
N ARG A 633 -13.01 8.67 -35.44
CA ARG A 633 -13.30 9.64 -36.50
C ARG A 633 -14.10 10.83 -35.99
N GLN A 634 -15.18 10.57 -35.23
CA GLN A 634 -16.01 11.62 -34.65
C GLN A 634 -15.26 12.46 -33.62
N MET A 635 -14.50 11.84 -32.71
CA MET A 635 -13.71 12.57 -31.71
C MET A 635 -12.66 13.47 -32.39
N LYS A 636 -11.95 12.99 -33.40
CA LYS A 636 -10.98 13.82 -34.16
C LYS A 636 -11.65 14.99 -34.85
N GLN A 637 -12.81 14.76 -35.51
CA GLN A 637 -13.56 15.83 -36.16
C GLN A 637 -14.05 16.88 -35.17
N GLN A 638 -14.66 16.45 -34.06
CA GLN A 638 -15.17 17.36 -33.03
C GLN A 638 -14.05 18.11 -32.30
N ALA A 639 -12.90 17.46 -32.07
CA ALA A 639 -11.75 18.13 -31.49
C ALA A 639 -11.21 19.27 -32.36
N ARG A 640 -11.19 19.09 -33.70
CA ARG A 640 -10.80 20.15 -34.63
C ARG A 640 -11.78 21.32 -34.61
N ILE A 641 -13.08 21.04 -34.73
CA ILE A 641 -14.13 22.08 -34.69
C ILE A 641 -14.08 22.84 -33.34
N LEU A 642 -13.86 22.14 -32.24
CA LEU A 642 -13.74 22.75 -30.92
C LEU A 642 -12.46 23.61 -30.80
N LEU A 643 -11.36 23.20 -31.40
CA LEU A 643 -10.10 23.95 -31.40
C LEU A 643 -10.28 25.27 -32.21
N ASP A 644 -10.84 25.20 -33.40
CA ASP A 644 -11.07 26.38 -34.27
C ASP A 644 -11.93 27.43 -33.55
N ARG A 645 -12.95 27.00 -32.82
CA ARG A 645 -13.81 27.90 -32.03
C ARG A 645 -13.12 28.37 -30.74
N THR A 646 -12.22 27.56 -30.15
CA THR A 646 -11.48 27.90 -28.91
C THR A 646 -10.58 29.10 -29.14
N ILE A 647 -9.92 29.19 -30.30
CA ILE A 647 -8.95 30.24 -30.60
C ILE A 647 -9.64 31.62 -30.70
N THR A 648 -10.91 31.68 -31.02
CA THR A 648 -11.70 32.92 -31.12
C THR A 648 -12.28 33.40 -29.78
N LEU A 649 -12.11 32.63 -28.69
CA LEU A 649 -12.63 32.95 -27.36
C LEU A 649 -11.83 34.01 -26.63
N PRO A 650 -12.47 34.78 -25.69
CA PRO A 650 -11.77 35.65 -24.77
C PRO A 650 -10.79 34.89 -23.85
N HIS A 651 -9.72 35.54 -23.38
CA HIS A 651 -8.66 34.96 -22.57
C HIS A 651 -9.13 34.05 -21.41
N GLY A 652 -10.11 34.49 -20.63
CA GLY A 652 -10.57 33.74 -19.45
C GLY A 652 -11.33 32.44 -19.78
N GLN A 653 -11.88 32.33 -20.99
CA GLN A 653 -12.64 31.14 -21.44
C GLN A 653 -11.78 30.20 -22.28
N MET A 654 -10.76 30.72 -22.95
CA MET A 654 -9.87 29.99 -23.84
C MET A 654 -9.13 28.85 -23.10
N ALA A 655 -8.61 29.10 -21.92
CA ALA A 655 -7.92 28.08 -21.11
C ALA A 655 -8.82 26.87 -20.78
N THR A 656 -10.11 27.14 -20.45
CA THR A 656 -11.08 26.08 -20.16
C THR A 656 -11.41 25.26 -21.42
N ALA A 657 -11.58 25.91 -22.55
CA ALA A 657 -11.86 25.26 -23.82
C ALA A 657 -10.64 24.47 -24.34
N LEU A 658 -9.43 25.05 -24.23
CA LEU A 658 -8.17 24.39 -24.60
C LEU A 658 -7.94 23.12 -23.75
N ALA A 659 -8.25 23.16 -22.47
CA ALA A 659 -8.18 21.97 -21.61
C ALA A 659 -9.13 20.85 -22.07
N ALA A 660 -10.30 21.20 -22.62
CA ALA A 660 -11.22 20.22 -23.19
C ALA A 660 -10.69 19.60 -24.49
N VAL A 661 -10.14 20.42 -25.40
CA VAL A 661 -9.47 19.93 -26.61
C VAL A 661 -8.32 19.00 -26.26
N SER A 662 -7.43 19.44 -25.39
CA SER A 662 -6.26 18.68 -24.97
C SER A 662 -6.64 17.33 -24.35
N ALA A 663 -7.64 17.31 -23.47
CA ALA A 663 -8.09 16.05 -22.86
C ALA A 663 -8.72 15.09 -23.88
N MET A 664 -9.42 15.62 -24.91
CA MET A 664 -9.90 14.81 -26.04
C MET A 664 -8.76 14.21 -26.84
N VAL A 665 -7.73 15.00 -27.17
CA VAL A 665 -6.56 14.53 -27.92
C VAL A 665 -5.83 13.43 -27.14
N GLY A 666 -5.63 13.61 -25.84
CA GLY A 666 -5.05 12.58 -24.97
C GLY A 666 -5.86 11.27 -24.97
N ALA A 667 -7.19 11.38 -24.94
CA ALA A 667 -8.07 10.22 -25.03
C ALA A 667 -8.01 9.54 -26.41
N ILE A 668 -7.93 10.32 -27.49
CA ILE A 668 -7.78 9.81 -28.86
C ILE A 668 -6.49 9.01 -29.01
N HIS A 669 -5.34 9.54 -28.59
CA HIS A 669 -4.05 8.86 -28.68
C HIS A 669 -4.05 7.52 -27.95
N LEU A 670 -4.61 7.49 -26.73
CA LEU A 670 -4.69 6.25 -25.96
C LEU A 670 -5.71 5.27 -26.52
N LEU A 671 -6.81 5.76 -27.11
CA LEU A 671 -7.80 4.93 -27.77
C LEU A 671 -7.22 4.25 -29.02
N GLU A 672 -6.45 4.97 -29.82
CA GLU A 672 -5.72 4.44 -30.97
C GLU A 672 -4.70 3.38 -30.56
N HIS A 673 -3.90 3.68 -29.53
CA HIS A 673 -2.90 2.74 -29.00
C HIS A 673 -3.52 1.46 -28.47
N ASN A 674 -4.70 1.52 -27.85
CA ASN A 674 -5.39 0.39 -27.25
C ASN A 674 -6.47 -0.24 -28.14
N ARG A 675 -6.64 0.21 -29.39
CA ARG A 675 -7.72 -0.22 -30.30
C ARG A 675 -7.86 -1.74 -30.39
N SER A 676 -6.76 -2.44 -30.67
CA SER A 676 -6.76 -3.89 -30.80
C SER A 676 -7.10 -4.61 -29.48
N ALA A 677 -6.68 -4.05 -28.35
CA ALA A 677 -6.98 -4.62 -27.03
C ALA A 677 -8.47 -4.44 -26.66
N ILE A 678 -9.06 -3.28 -26.97
CA ILE A 678 -10.46 -2.99 -26.68
C ILE A 678 -11.35 -3.93 -27.48
N GLN A 679 -11.06 -4.12 -28.78
CA GLN A 679 -11.80 -5.03 -29.64
C GLN A 679 -11.63 -6.49 -29.21
N LEU A 680 -10.40 -6.92 -28.93
CA LEU A 680 -10.08 -8.30 -28.56
C LEU A 680 -10.74 -8.73 -27.23
N TYR A 681 -10.83 -7.83 -26.26
CA TYR A 681 -11.41 -8.13 -24.95
C TYR A 681 -12.91 -7.84 -24.85
N GLY A 682 -13.57 -7.42 -25.93
CA GLY A 682 -15.00 -7.12 -25.95
C GLY A 682 -15.38 -6.05 -24.91
N LEU A 683 -14.56 -5.00 -24.75
CA LEU A 683 -14.77 -3.96 -23.74
C LEU A 683 -15.84 -2.95 -24.10
N LEU A 684 -16.43 -3.05 -25.30
CA LEU A 684 -17.49 -2.17 -25.75
C LEU A 684 -18.83 -2.64 -25.18
N PRO A 685 -19.71 -1.71 -24.78
CA PRO A 685 -21.09 -2.07 -24.44
C PRO A 685 -21.80 -2.65 -25.65
N PRO A 686 -22.74 -3.61 -25.48
CA PRO A 686 -23.56 -4.08 -26.60
C PRO A 686 -24.29 -2.91 -27.21
N ALA A 687 -24.32 -2.84 -28.54
CA ALA A 687 -25.09 -1.83 -29.27
C ALA A 687 -26.55 -1.89 -28.79
N LEU A 688 -27.10 -0.76 -28.35
CA LEU A 688 -28.51 -0.67 -28.02
C LEU A 688 -29.32 -1.02 -29.29
N PRO A 689 -30.32 -1.92 -29.21
CA PRO A 689 -31.12 -2.20 -30.35
C PRO A 689 -31.73 -0.88 -30.86
N SER A 690 -31.53 -0.60 -32.13
CA SER A 690 -32.02 0.59 -32.83
C SER A 690 -33.54 0.66 -32.75
N GLY A 691 -34.09 1.27 -31.71
CA GLY A 691 -35.51 1.37 -31.52
C GLY A 691 -35.95 1.59 -30.10
N LYS A 692 -35.57 2.73 -29.51
CA LYS A 692 -36.36 3.45 -28.51
C LYS A 692 -35.79 4.88 -28.45
N LYS A 693 -36.38 5.79 -29.20
CA LYS A 693 -36.36 7.23 -28.90
C LYS A 693 -37.02 7.37 -27.52
N ALA A 694 -36.29 7.85 -26.53
CA ALA A 694 -36.83 8.41 -25.30
C ALA A 694 -36.57 9.91 -25.32
#